data_15480fcbee699d9584ddbaa6b2e70be2
#
_entry.id   15480fcbee699d9584ddbaa6b2e70be2
#
_cell.length_a   1.000
_cell.length_b   1.000
_cell.length_c   1.000
_cell.angle_alpha   90.00
_cell.angle_beta   90.00
_cell.angle_gamma   90.00
#
_symmetry.space_group_name_H-M   'P 1'
#
loop_
_entity.id
_entity.type
_entity.pdbx_description
1 polymer ?
#
loop_
_entity_poly.entity_id
_entity_poly.type
_entity_poly.pdbx_seq_one_letter_code
_entity_poly.pdbx_strand_id
1 'polypeptide(L)'
;VVEKTLREKGTSRDEVGREEFLRITWEWANEYREYIKKQIEWIGCSVDWERDRFTLDEGLNRAVRKAFVQLYDKGLIYKGKYLVNWCSRCGTVLSDEEVEHEDEKSHLWYIRYPIKGEEQGLIVATTRPETMLGDTAVAVNPSDERYKDWIGKTLFLPIVNREIPIIADHFVDPKFGTGAVKVTPAHDPNDYQMAIRHNLPFVEVIDERSKMSPEAGIYSGLSALEARKKIVERLESEGFLVKIEDYNHSVGHCYRCSATIEPRLSDQWFIKMKPLAERAVEVVENGRVKFYPDRWKKVYLNWMNEVHDWCISRQLWWGHRIPVWYCQDCGHLNVTEEEPKQCQKCGSSHLIQDADVLDTWFSSGLWPFSTLGWPDRTADLETFYPTSLLSTAFDIIFFWVARMIVMGLEFMDEIPFKDVYIHQLVRDKKGRKMSKSLGNGIDPIEVIQTYGADATRFSLAIMASQGSDIRYDVKNIETYQHFANKLWNASRFAMMNLDTDNGGAPLSIDPDQCTLADGWILSTLNETISKVTDYLRHYDYNFAAKAIYEFFWNQFCDWYLESAKPILYGEGGQKQNTRAVLSYVLERSIRVLHPFMPFITEELWQNLPIQKEADSLIVAPWPEERPEYTFSEKRNRYEALIEEIRGIRNLRAQFQVPPSQKFSVAIRFLGQPGTGLLEEETTYIRFLANVEAVTVVDQKPGKSATAYVDSAREIYVILGETIDWVEERKRLEKEIDKTRVDLQHAETKLSNPKFMANAEAEVVEEARMKAEEARKTLKRLELLLKDFRAV
;
A
#
# COMPACT_ATOMS: atom_id res chain seq x y z
N VAL A 1 -0.93 23.89 -6.41
CA VAL A 1 -2.32 24.34 -6.24
C VAL A 1 -2.38 25.86 -6.36
N VAL A 2 -1.68 26.62 -5.51
CA VAL A 2 -1.71 28.10 -5.50
C VAL A 2 -1.39 28.70 -6.86
N GLU A 3 -0.37 28.23 -7.58
CA GLU A 3 -0.08 28.68 -8.94
C GLU A 3 -1.21 28.41 -9.94
N LYS A 4 -1.95 27.30 -9.77
CA LYS A 4 -3.14 27.01 -10.59
C LYS A 4 -4.25 28.01 -10.29
N THR A 5 -4.51 28.29 -9.02
CA THR A 5 -5.49 29.27 -8.58
C THR A 5 -5.16 30.69 -9.08
N LEU A 6 -3.88 31.08 -9.04
CA LEU A 6 -3.43 32.36 -9.59
C LEU A 6 -3.69 32.46 -11.11
N ARG A 7 -3.37 31.41 -11.86
CA ARG A 7 -3.64 31.36 -13.30
C ARG A 7 -5.14 31.44 -13.63
N GLU A 8 -5.98 30.77 -12.84
CA GLU A 8 -7.44 30.86 -12.97
C GLU A 8 -7.96 32.28 -12.68
N LYS A 9 -7.24 33.05 -11.86
CA LYS A 9 -7.49 34.47 -11.59
C LYS A 9 -6.83 35.42 -12.61
N GLY A 10 -6.16 34.88 -13.64
CA GLY A 10 -5.52 35.69 -14.71
C GLY A 10 -4.19 36.32 -14.33
N THR A 11 -3.51 35.80 -13.29
CA THR A 11 -2.20 36.29 -12.83
C THR A 11 -1.21 35.15 -12.63
N SER A 12 0.06 35.46 -12.36
CA SER A 12 1.15 34.53 -12.14
C SER A 12 1.90 34.81 -10.83
N ARG A 13 2.70 33.84 -10.36
CA ARG A 13 3.55 34.06 -9.18
C ARG A 13 4.56 35.21 -9.39
N ASP A 14 5.10 35.34 -10.61
CA ASP A 14 6.09 36.35 -10.95
C ASP A 14 5.48 37.77 -10.92
N GLU A 15 4.19 37.91 -11.29
CA GLU A 15 3.46 39.19 -11.26
C GLU A 15 3.09 39.58 -9.82
N VAL A 16 2.69 38.65 -8.96
CA VAL A 16 2.35 38.97 -7.56
C VAL A 16 3.58 39.18 -6.67
N GLY A 17 4.73 38.61 -7.05
CA GLY A 17 5.96 38.68 -6.31
C GLY A 17 6.05 37.66 -5.15
N ARG A 18 7.29 37.43 -4.66
CA ARG A 18 7.59 36.36 -3.69
C ARG A 18 6.83 36.51 -2.37
N GLU A 19 6.78 37.70 -1.80
CA GLU A 19 6.15 37.94 -0.48
C GLU A 19 4.65 37.66 -0.52
N GLU A 20 3.95 38.20 -1.51
CA GLU A 20 2.51 38.00 -1.65
C GLU A 20 2.17 36.54 -2.01
N PHE A 21 2.98 35.90 -2.87
CA PHE A 21 2.82 34.47 -3.17
C PHE A 21 2.96 33.61 -1.91
N LEU A 22 3.93 33.90 -1.05
CA LEU A 22 4.13 33.17 0.21
C LEU A 22 2.97 33.40 1.18
N ARG A 23 2.46 34.65 1.28
CA ARG A 23 1.29 34.95 2.10
C ARG A 23 0.06 34.12 1.69
N ILE A 24 -0.25 34.11 0.39
CA ILE A 24 -1.36 33.31 -0.16
C ILE A 24 -1.14 31.80 0.09
N THR A 25 0.09 31.35 -0.04
CA THR A 25 0.43 29.94 0.17
C THR A 25 0.26 29.54 1.63
N TRP A 26 0.64 30.40 2.60
CA TRP A 26 0.41 30.16 4.02
C TRP A 26 -1.08 30.10 4.37
N GLU A 27 -1.90 31.00 3.83
CA GLU A 27 -3.35 30.98 4.03
C GLU A 27 -3.96 29.66 3.54
N TRP A 28 -3.60 29.25 2.32
CA TRP A 28 -4.04 27.98 1.76
C TRP A 28 -3.55 26.78 2.60
N ALA A 29 -2.29 26.77 3.00
CA ALA A 29 -1.71 25.68 3.80
C ALA A 29 -2.41 25.52 5.15
N ASN A 30 -2.71 26.63 5.84
CA ASN A 30 -3.42 26.59 7.13
C ASN A 30 -4.87 26.10 6.98
N GLU A 31 -5.59 26.53 5.95
CA GLU A 31 -6.95 26.04 5.67
C GLU A 31 -6.98 24.50 5.45
N TYR A 32 -6.06 24.00 4.61
CA TYR A 32 -6.00 22.57 4.33
C TYR A 32 -5.47 21.74 5.49
N ARG A 33 -4.61 22.29 6.33
CA ARG A 33 -4.13 21.65 7.55
C ARG A 33 -5.30 21.39 8.51
N GLU A 34 -6.16 22.38 8.73
CA GLU A 34 -7.36 22.20 9.56
C GLU A 34 -8.35 21.20 8.93
N TYR A 35 -8.47 21.19 7.60
CA TYR A 35 -9.32 20.22 6.92
C TYR A 35 -8.81 18.77 7.07
N ILE A 36 -7.51 18.56 6.93
CA ILE A 36 -6.88 17.23 7.13
C ILE A 36 -7.04 16.76 8.58
N LYS A 37 -6.90 17.64 9.57
CA LYS A 37 -7.15 17.29 10.97
C LYS A 37 -8.56 16.76 11.18
N LYS A 38 -9.57 17.42 10.64
CA LYS A 38 -10.96 16.94 10.68
C LYS A 38 -11.12 15.57 10.03
N GLN A 39 -10.46 15.32 8.89
CA GLN A 39 -10.52 14.00 8.26
C GLN A 39 -9.91 12.91 9.16
N ILE A 40 -8.78 13.18 9.80
CA ILE A 40 -8.10 12.26 10.73
C ILE A 40 -8.98 11.99 11.95
N GLU A 41 -9.61 13.01 12.51
CA GLU A 41 -10.53 12.91 13.65
C GLU A 41 -11.78 12.08 13.28
N TRP A 42 -12.41 12.39 12.17
CA TRP A 42 -13.65 11.72 11.73
C TRP A 42 -13.44 10.24 11.41
N ILE A 43 -12.28 9.87 10.88
CA ILE A 43 -11.96 8.47 10.65
C ILE A 43 -11.55 7.74 11.94
N GLY A 44 -11.39 8.44 13.04
CA GLY A 44 -11.07 7.87 14.34
C GLY A 44 -9.61 7.42 14.51
N CYS A 45 -8.66 8.18 13.96
CA CYS A 45 -7.25 7.95 14.23
C CYS A 45 -6.89 8.42 15.64
N SER A 46 -6.30 7.54 16.44
CA SER A 46 -5.78 7.87 17.77
C SER A 46 -4.37 8.45 17.65
N VAL A 47 -4.30 9.76 17.39
CA VAL A 47 -3.04 10.49 17.27
C VAL A 47 -2.82 11.42 18.48
N ASP A 48 -1.59 11.76 18.74
CA ASP A 48 -1.22 12.72 19.78
C ASP A 48 -1.40 14.16 19.27
N TRP A 49 -2.58 14.74 19.52
CA TRP A 49 -2.96 16.07 19.06
C TRP A 49 -2.12 17.20 19.67
N GLU A 50 -1.56 16.99 20.85
CA GLU A 50 -0.71 17.98 21.54
C GLU A 50 0.66 18.11 20.87
N ARG A 51 1.11 17.05 20.16
CA ARG A 51 2.38 17.03 19.43
C ARG A 51 2.21 17.27 17.93
N ASP A 52 1.17 18.00 17.54
CA ASP A 52 0.99 18.39 16.13
C ASP A 52 2.14 19.28 15.66
N ARG A 53 2.83 18.86 14.59
CA ARG A 53 3.99 19.57 14.02
C ARG A 53 3.79 19.79 12.53
N PHE A 54 4.45 20.82 12.05
CA PHE A 54 4.48 21.18 10.63
C PHE A 54 5.93 21.40 10.17
N THR A 55 6.28 20.85 9.00
CA THR A 55 7.67 20.88 8.49
C THR A 55 8.27 22.28 8.37
N LEU A 56 7.45 23.32 8.20
CA LEU A 56 7.88 24.71 8.12
C LEU A 56 7.67 25.52 9.42
N ASP A 57 7.39 24.86 10.55
CA ASP A 57 7.37 25.54 11.84
C ASP A 57 8.78 26.03 12.25
N GLU A 58 8.85 26.93 13.20
CA GLU A 58 10.10 27.57 13.61
C GLU A 58 11.14 26.55 14.12
N GLY A 59 10.68 25.57 14.94
CA GLY A 59 11.56 24.53 15.50
C GLY A 59 12.16 23.64 14.41
N LEU A 60 11.33 23.20 13.44
CA LEU A 60 11.81 22.40 12.32
C LEU A 60 12.68 23.21 11.35
N ASN A 61 12.38 24.49 11.14
CA ASN A 61 13.25 25.42 10.39
C ASN A 61 14.64 25.53 11.01
N ARG A 62 14.72 25.66 12.33
CA ARG A 62 15.99 25.67 13.06
C ARG A 62 16.74 24.33 12.88
N ALA A 63 16.05 23.21 13.02
CA ALA A 63 16.63 21.88 12.79
C ALA A 63 17.20 21.73 11.38
N VAL A 64 16.47 22.16 10.36
CA VAL A 64 16.91 22.11 8.95
C VAL A 64 18.18 22.95 8.74
N ARG A 65 18.21 24.18 9.25
CA ARG A 65 19.40 25.05 9.13
C ARG A 65 20.59 24.43 9.85
N LYS A 66 20.40 23.90 11.05
CA LYS A 66 21.43 23.19 11.80
C LYS A 66 22.00 22.00 11.03
N ALA A 67 21.13 21.16 10.47
CA ALA A 67 21.53 20.00 9.68
C ALA A 67 22.35 20.41 8.45
N PHE A 68 21.90 21.43 7.71
CA PHE A 68 22.63 21.93 6.54
C PHE A 68 24.04 22.42 6.91
N VAL A 69 24.16 23.27 7.94
CA VAL A 69 25.45 23.83 8.37
C VAL A 69 26.40 22.71 8.82
N GLN A 70 25.94 21.77 9.63
CA GLN A 70 26.76 20.64 10.07
C GLN A 70 27.25 19.76 8.92
N LEU A 71 26.41 19.45 7.95
CA LEU A 71 26.80 18.68 6.77
C LEU A 71 27.80 19.46 5.89
N TYR A 72 27.61 20.76 5.77
CA TYR A 72 28.53 21.62 5.04
C TYR A 72 29.91 21.67 5.73
N ASP A 73 29.97 21.86 7.04
CA ASP A 73 31.21 21.90 7.83
C ASP A 73 31.96 20.56 7.76
N LYS A 74 31.26 19.44 7.65
CA LYS A 74 31.83 18.10 7.41
C LYS A 74 32.28 17.90 5.97
N GLY A 75 32.06 18.85 5.06
CA GLY A 75 32.38 18.74 3.65
C GLY A 75 31.49 17.75 2.88
N LEU A 76 30.34 17.39 3.46
CA LEU A 76 29.32 16.53 2.82
C LEU A 76 28.38 17.31 1.92
N ILE A 77 28.13 18.60 2.20
CA ILE A 77 27.41 19.51 1.28
C ILE A 77 28.41 20.30 0.48
N TYR A 78 28.16 20.41 -0.84
CA TYR A 78 28.97 21.21 -1.74
C TYR A 78 28.11 21.82 -2.84
N LYS A 79 28.60 22.88 -3.48
CA LYS A 79 27.99 23.47 -4.68
C LYS A 79 28.79 23.09 -5.92
N GLY A 80 28.11 22.65 -6.96
CA GLY A 80 28.76 22.24 -8.20
C GLY A 80 27.88 22.38 -9.44
N LYS A 81 28.53 22.53 -10.61
CA LYS A 81 27.84 22.58 -11.90
C LYS A 81 27.77 21.16 -12.48
N TYR A 82 26.54 20.63 -12.54
CA TYR A 82 26.27 19.28 -13.06
C TYR A 82 25.13 19.30 -14.07
N LEU A 83 25.05 18.25 -14.88
CA LEU A 83 23.86 17.98 -15.67
C LEU A 83 22.74 17.51 -14.75
N VAL A 84 21.63 18.23 -14.74
CA VAL A 84 20.49 17.97 -13.85
C VAL A 84 19.21 17.81 -14.67
N ASN A 85 18.23 17.08 -14.12
CA ASN A 85 16.89 16.98 -14.67
C ASN A 85 16.14 18.29 -14.41
N TRP A 86 15.84 19.04 -15.46
CA TRP A 86 15.18 20.34 -15.34
C TRP A 86 13.74 20.30 -15.86
N CYS A 87 12.81 20.78 -15.07
CA CYS A 87 11.44 21.02 -15.52
C CYS A 87 11.26 22.50 -15.91
N SER A 88 11.18 22.78 -17.20
CA SER A 88 11.02 24.14 -17.73
C SER A 88 9.68 24.78 -17.33
N ARG A 89 8.63 23.97 -17.09
CA ARG A 89 7.31 24.45 -16.67
C ARG A 89 7.27 24.82 -15.20
N CYS A 90 7.91 24.04 -14.33
CA CYS A 90 8.04 24.34 -12.91
C CYS A 90 9.19 25.32 -12.61
N GLY A 91 10.13 25.48 -13.53
CA GLY A 91 11.31 26.33 -13.41
C GLY A 91 12.26 25.86 -12.30
N THR A 92 12.44 24.54 -12.15
CA THR A 92 13.26 23.96 -11.07
C THR A 92 13.89 22.63 -11.48
N VAL A 93 15.01 22.32 -10.83
CA VAL A 93 15.62 20.98 -10.88
C VAL A 93 14.76 19.93 -10.21
N LEU A 94 14.88 18.69 -10.67
CA LEU A 94 14.29 17.49 -10.10
C LEU A 94 15.39 16.48 -9.78
N SER A 95 15.21 15.69 -8.73
CA SER A 95 16.03 14.49 -8.51
C SER A 95 15.63 13.39 -9.49
N ASP A 96 16.45 12.34 -9.61
CA ASP A 96 16.16 11.23 -10.54
C ASP A 96 14.86 10.52 -10.18
N GLU A 97 14.56 10.39 -8.88
CA GLU A 97 13.32 9.78 -8.37
C GLU A 97 12.06 10.62 -8.66
N GLU A 98 12.20 11.92 -8.93
CA GLU A 98 11.10 12.84 -9.29
C GLU A 98 10.76 12.82 -10.79
N VAL A 99 11.46 11.99 -11.58
CA VAL A 99 11.24 11.82 -13.03
C VAL A 99 10.43 10.56 -13.28
N GLU A 100 9.22 10.71 -13.81
CA GLU A 100 8.36 9.60 -14.25
C GLU A 100 8.63 9.31 -15.72
N HIS A 101 8.85 8.03 -16.06
CA HIS A 101 9.14 7.64 -17.42
C HIS A 101 7.90 7.06 -18.09
N GLU A 102 7.55 7.60 -19.27
CA GLU A 102 6.43 7.15 -20.08
C GLU A 102 6.90 6.76 -21.48
N ASP A 103 6.33 5.69 -22.03
CA ASP A 103 6.63 5.28 -23.41
C ASP A 103 5.90 6.17 -24.40
N GLU A 104 6.66 6.90 -25.24
CA GLU A 104 6.13 7.79 -26.25
C GLU A 104 6.46 7.32 -27.67
N LYS A 105 5.50 7.57 -28.56
CA LYS A 105 5.72 7.41 -30.01
C LYS A 105 6.46 8.62 -30.56
N SER A 106 7.61 8.39 -31.14
CA SER A 106 8.47 9.41 -31.71
C SER A 106 9.12 8.88 -33.00
N HIS A 107 10.18 9.51 -33.41
CA HIS A 107 10.98 9.09 -34.57
C HIS A 107 12.45 8.99 -34.19
N LEU A 108 13.18 8.22 -34.97
CA LEU A 108 14.62 8.17 -34.97
C LEU A 108 15.11 8.77 -36.29
N TRP A 109 15.82 9.90 -36.20
CA TRP A 109 16.33 10.65 -37.35
C TRP A 109 17.78 10.23 -37.63
N TYR A 110 18.08 9.78 -38.84
CA TYR A 110 19.39 9.39 -39.31
C TYR A 110 20.02 10.54 -40.06
N ILE A 111 21.12 11.12 -39.53
CA ILE A 111 21.72 12.35 -40.01
C ILE A 111 23.17 12.06 -40.40
N ARG A 112 23.62 12.51 -41.60
CA ARG A 112 24.97 12.37 -42.08
C ARG A 112 25.84 13.55 -41.65
N TYR A 113 26.93 13.29 -40.96
CA TYR A 113 27.96 14.27 -40.61
C TYR A 113 29.15 14.09 -41.55
N PRO A 114 29.48 15.05 -42.43
CA PRO A 114 30.58 14.98 -43.41
C PRO A 114 31.93 14.86 -42.69
N ILE A 115 32.82 14.01 -43.21
CA ILE A 115 34.22 13.93 -42.78
C ILE A 115 35.01 15.01 -43.46
N LYS A 116 35.84 15.74 -42.71
CA LYS A 116 36.70 16.80 -43.24
C LYS A 116 37.67 16.27 -44.31
N GLY A 117 37.54 16.79 -45.53
CA GLY A 117 38.38 16.41 -46.66
C GLY A 117 38.03 15.10 -47.36
N GLU A 118 36.86 14.51 -47.05
CA GLU A 118 36.37 13.28 -47.68
C GLU A 118 34.98 13.48 -48.25
N GLU A 119 34.57 12.72 -49.24
CA GLU A 119 33.20 12.68 -49.76
C GLU A 119 32.28 11.88 -48.88
N GLN A 120 32.84 11.09 -47.96
CA GLN A 120 32.11 10.24 -47.03
C GLN A 120 31.66 11.01 -45.79
N GLY A 121 30.64 10.51 -45.12
CA GLY A 121 30.13 11.05 -43.87
C GLY A 121 29.68 9.96 -42.91
N LEU A 122 29.84 10.21 -41.64
CA LEU A 122 29.36 9.32 -40.57
C LEU A 122 27.86 9.57 -40.32
N ILE A 123 27.07 8.50 -40.23
CA ILE A 123 25.64 8.62 -40.00
C ILE A 123 25.37 8.38 -38.50
N VAL A 124 24.76 9.33 -37.84
CA VAL A 124 24.26 9.23 -36.46
C VAL A 124 22.76 9.09 -36.45
N ALA A 125 22.22 8.44 -35.43
CA ALA A 125 20.79 8.34 -35.21
C ALA A 125 20.40 9.01 -33.89
N THR A 126 19.35 9.84 -33.91
CA THR A 126 18.90 10.59 -32.71
C THR A 126 17.39 10.71 -32.63
N THR A 127 16.84 10.73 -31.41
CA THR A 127 15.45 11.08 -31.13
C THR A 127 15.25 12.58 -30.89
N ARG A 128 16.37 13.36 -30.80
CA ARG A 128 16.38 14.78 -30.47
C ARG A 128 17.25 15.60 -31.45
N PRO A 129 16.81 15.80 -32.70
CA PRO A 129 17.59 16.54 -33.70
C PRO A 129 17.88 17.99 -33.28
N GLU A 130 17.04 18.63 -32.46
CA GLU A 130 17.26 19.99 -31.97
C GLU A 130 18.53 20.17 -31.13
N THR A 131 18.94 19.12 -30.41
CA THR A 131 20.13 19.18 -29.56
C THR A 131 21.43 19.05 -30.36
N MET A 132 21.36 18.56 -31.61
CA MET A 132 22.57 18.38 -32.46
C MET A 132 23.42 19.64 -32.61
N LEU A 133 22.78 20.81 -32.55
CA LEU A 133 23.50 22.08 -32.65
C LEU A 133 24.54 22.26 -31.54
N GLY A 134 24.39 21.52 -30.41
CA GLY A 134 25.31 21.47 -29.28
C GLY A 134 26.29 20.30 -29.29
N ASP A 135 26.36 19.51 -30.37
CA ASP A 135 27.28 18.37 -30.46
C ASP A 135 28.74 18.82 -30.44
N THR A 136 29.54 18.09 -29.68
CA THR A 136 30.98 18.38 -29.50
C THR A 136 31.87 17.20 -29.89
N ALA A 137 31.28 16.04 -30.15
CA ALA A 137 31.95 14.87 -30.71
C ALA A 137 30.92 13.89 -31.32
N VAL A 138 31.43 12.89 -32.06
CA VAL A 138 30.69 11.65 -32.31
C VAL A 138 31.48 10.49 -31.70
N ALA A 139 30.84 9.64 -30.92
CA ALA A 139 31.46 8.49 -30.30
C ALA A 139 31.17 7.21 -31.09
N VAL A 140 32.15 6.32 -31.16
CA VAL A 140 32.05 4.99 -31.75
C VAL A 140 32.70 3.98 -30.81
N ASN A 141 32.26 2.72 -30.84
CA ASN A 141 32.91 1.69 -30.04
C ASN A 141 34.26 1.31 -30.63
N PRO A 142 35.35 1.29 -29.85
CA PRO A 142 36.68 0.96 -30.36
C PRO A 142 36.81 -0.49 -30.90
N SER A 143 35.88 -1.37 -30.55
CA SER A 143 35.82 -2.74 -31.08
C SER A 143 35.00 -2.85 -32.37
N ASP A 144 34.39 -1.76 -32.86
CA ASP A 144 33.61 -1.78 -34.09
C ASP A 144 34.49 -1.56 -35.30
N GLU A 145 34.74 -2.62 -36.02
CA GLU A 145 35.62 -2.61 -37.24
C GLU A 145 35.14 -1.64 -38.33
N ARG A 146 33.85 -1.27 -38.33
CA ARG A 146 33.29 -0.32 -39.34
C ARG A 146 33.87 1.07 -39.20
N TYR A 147 34.25 1.47 -37.97
CA TYR A 147 34.65 2.84 -37.65
C TYR A 147 36.07 2.97 -37.11
N LYS A 148 36.83 1.86 -37.00
CA LYS A 148 38.15 1.82 -36.40
C LYS A 148 39.11 2.82 -37.04
N ASP A 149 39.11 2.92 -38.39
CA ASP A 149 39.98 3.83 -39.14
C ASP A 149 39.48 5.28 -39.14
N TRP A 150 38.31 5.52 -38.52
CA TRP A 150 37.72 6.86 -38.50
C TRP A 150 37.97 7.56 -37.15
N ILE A 151 38.39 6.83 -36.14
CA ILE A 151 38.71 7.37 -34.81
C ILE A 151 39.80 8.41 -34.93
N GLY A 152 39.57 9.60 -34.34
CA GLY A 152 40.47 10.74 -34.39
C GLY A 152 40.31 11.65 -35.64
N LYS A 153 39.51 11.22 -36.64
CA LYS A 153 39.17 12.14 -37.76
C LYS A 153 38.22 13.25 -37.30
N THR A 154 38.17 14.30 -38.07
CA THR A 154 37.30 15.47 -37.83
C THR A 154 36.06 15.39 -38.72
N LEU A 155 34.91 15.65 -38.12
CA LEU A 155 33.60 15.81 -38.78
C LEU A 155 33.21 17.29 -38.83
N PHE A 156 32.39 17.65 -39.82
CA PHE A 156 31.67 18.91 -39.86
C PHE A 156 30.24 18.66 -39.33
N LEU A 157 29.89 19.35 -38.27
CA LEU A 157 28.51 19.36 -37.77
C LEU A 157 27.61 20.10 -38.78
N PRO A 158 26.58 19.45 -39.35
CA PRO A 158 25.66 20.09 -40.29
C PRO A 158 25.02 21.35 -39.69
N ILE A 159 24.63 22.29 -40.59
CA ILE A 159 23.97 23.56 -40.23
C ILE A 159 24.92 24.59 -39.58
N VAL A 160 25.68 24.22 -38.56
CA VAL A 160 26.58 25.13 -37.82
C VAL A 160 28.03 25.10 -38.30
N ASN A 161 28.41 24.14 -39.15
CA ASN A 161 29.77 23.94 -39.68
C ASN A 161 30.88 23.92 -38.60
N ARG A 162 30.55 23.45 -37.38
CA ARG A 162 31.56 23.27 -36.33
C ARG A 162 32.35 22.01 -36.57
N GLU A 163 33.66 22.10 -36.40
CA GLU A 163 34.56 20.94 -36.43
C GLU A 163 34.45 20.17 -35.13
N ILE A 164 34.18 18.85 -35.20
CA ILE A 164 34.06 17.96 -34.02
C ILE A 164 34.83 16.66 -34.28
N PRO A 165 35.48 16.06 -33.26
CA PRO A 165 36.23 14.82 -33.40
C PRO A 165 35.35 13.57 -33.39
N ILE A 166 35.84 12.49 -33.99
CA ILE A 166 35.35 11.13 -33.75
C ILE A 166 36.14 10.54 -32.57
N ILE A 167 35.50 10.18 -31.49
CA ILE A 167 36.12 9.62 -30.30
C ILE A 167 35.76 8.12 -30.13
N ALA A 168 36.62 7.41 -29.40
CA ALA A 168 36.40 6.01 -29.09
C ALA A 168 35.90 5.86 -27.66
N ASP A 169 34.66 5.32 -27.46
CA ASP A 169 34.12 5.07 -26.12
C ASP A 169 33.41 3.71 -26.08
N HIS A 170 33.75 2.89 -25.08
CA HIS A 170 33.15 1.56 -24.87
C HIS A 170 31.67 1.58 -24.49
N PHE A 171 31.14 2.72 -24.10
CA PHE A 171 29.73 2.89 -23.79
C PHE A 171 28.83 2.73 -25.03
N VAL A 172 29.35 3.01 -26.24
CA VAL A 172 28.56 2.91 -27.46
C VAL A 172 28.25 1.46 -27.80
N ASP A 173 26.97 1.14 -27.97
CA ASP A 173 26.51 -0.18 -28.46
C ASP A 173 26.63 -0.24 -30.00
N PRO A 174 27.52 -1.09 -30.56
CA PRO A 174 27.70 -1.22 -32.02
C PRO A 174 26.45 -1.70 -32.75
N LYS A 175 25.48 -2.29 -32.06
CA LYS A 175 24.27 -2.86 -32.65
C LYS A 175 23.08 -1.90 -32.64
N PHE A 176 23.14 -0.84 -31.84
CA PHE A 176 22.07 0.14 -31.76
C PHE A 176 22.21 1.23 -32.81
N GLY A 177 21.13 1.53 -33.56
CA GLY A 177 21.12 2.55 -34.60
C GLY A 177 22.18 2.30 -35.67
N THR A 178 23.15 3.20 -35.81
CA THR A 178 24.27 3.08 -36.71
C THR A 178 25.54 2.54 -36.05
N GLY A 179 25.56 2.42 -34.72
CA GLY A 179 26.77 2.15 -33.94
C GLY A 179 27.64 3.40 -33.74
N ALA A 180 27.15 4.58 -34.16
CA ALA A 180 27.76 5.87 -33.92
C ALA A 180 26.78 6.79 -33.21
N VAL A 181 27.21 7.40 -32.11
CA VAL A 181 26.38 8.24 -31.23
C VAL A 181 26.90 9.66 -31.26
N LYS A 182 26.00 10.63 -31.54
CA LYS A 182 26.32 12.05 -31.36
C LYS A 182 26.50 12.36 -29.88
N VAL A 183 27.44 13.20 -29.54
CA VAL A 183 27.74 13.56 -28.15
C VAL A 183 27.35 15.00 -27.89
N THR A 184 26.28 15.21 -27.14
CA THR A 184 25.75 16.54 -26.72
C THR A 184 25.83 16.68 -25.20
N PRO A 185 26.99 17.00 -24.63
CA PRO A 185 27.26 16.90 -23.20
C PRO A 185 26.34 17.73 -22.29
N ALA A 186 25.81 18.82 -22.84
CA ALA A 186 24.95 19.73 -22.07
C ALA A 186 23.47 19.30 -22.00
N HIS A 187 23.06 18.22 -22.74
CA HIS A 187 21.65 17.85 -22.91
C HIS A 187 21.37 16.35 -22.85
N ASP A 188 22.35 15.50 -22.52
CA ASP A 188 22.19 14.07 -22.33
C ASP A 188 23.11 13.56 -21.20
N PRO A 189 22.60 12.77 -20.23
CA PRO A 189 23.40 12.27 -19.12
C PRO A 189 24.56 11.36 -19.53
N ASN A 190 24.38 10.51 -20.55
CA ASN A 190 25.42 9.61 -21.04
C ASN A 190 26.51 10.38 -21.78
N ASP A 191 26.07 11.36 -22.58
CA ASP A 191 26.96 12.26 -23.30
C ASP A 191 27.78 13.14 -22.34
N TYR A 192 27.16 13.56 -21.22
CA TYR A 192 27.84 14.29 -20.16
C TYR A 192 29.00 13.46 -19.58
N GLN A 193 28.76 12.18 -19.25
CA GLN A 193 29.81 11.30 -18.74
C GLN A 193 30.91 11.03 -19.77
N MET A 194 30.55 10.88 -21.05
CA MET A 194 31.53 10.77 -22.11
C MET A 194 32.38 12.03 -22.22
N ALA A 195 31.78 13.23 -22.13
CA ALA A 195 32.48 14.48 -22.17
C ALA A 195 33.49 14.66 -21.04
N ILE A 196 33.15 14.23 -19.82
CA ILE A 196 34.10 14.25 -18.69
C ILE A 196 35.29 13.32 -18.96
N ARG A 197 35.04 12.09 -19.45
CA ARG A 197 36.13 11.14 -19.77
C ARG A 197 37.05 11.62 -20.87
N HIS A 198 36.51 12.32 -21.88
CA HIS A 198 37.24 12.77 -23.08
C HIS A 198 37.59 14.25 -23.08
N ASN A 199 37.33 14.99 -21.98
CA ASN A 199 37.54 16.42 -21.81
C ASN A 199 36.94 17.25 -22.96
N LEU A 200 35.70 16.98 -23.35
CA LEU A 200 34.97 17.67 -24.40
C LEU A 200 34.35 18.98 -23.89
N PRO A 201 34.21 20.01 -24.75
CA PRO A 201 33.52 21.23 -24.38
C PRO A 201 32.01 21.01 -24.23
N PHE A 202 31.35 21.87 -23.44
CA PHE A 202 29.90 21.89 -23.22
C PHE A 202 29.27 23.06 -23.96
N VAL A 203 28.30 22.79 -24.82
CA VAL A 203 27.56 23.81 -25.58
C VAL A 203 26.06 23.71 -25.21
N GLU A 204 25.57 24.70 -24.46
CA GLU A 204 24.20 24.76 -24.01
C GLU A 204 23.31 25.37 -25.09
N VAL A 205 22.54 24.58 -25.83
CA VAL A 205 21.66 25.04 -26.93
C VAL A 205 20.20 25.18 -26.55
N ILE A 206 19.80 24.74 -25.34
CA ILE A 206 18.44 24.89 -24.78
C ILE A 206 18.56 25.60 -23.43
N ASP A 207 17.74 26.63 -23.22
CA ASP A 207 17.68 27.42 -21.97
C ASP A 207 16.74 26.82 -20.92
N GLU A 208 16.59 27.50 -19.78
CA GLU A 208 15.74 27.08 -18.64
C GLU A 208 14.23 27.08 -18.96
N ARG A 209 13.80 27.68 -20.06
CA ARG A 209 12.40 27.74 -20.52
C ARG A 209 12.11 26.77 -21.66
N SER A 210 13.00 25.80 -21.94
CA SER A 210 12.97 24.91 -23.10
C SER A 210 12.93 25.66 -24.44
N LYS A 211 13.57 26.83 -24.52
CA LYS A 211 13.78 27.57 -25.77
C LYS A 211 15.23 27.43 -26.21
N MET A 212 15.41 27.51 -27.48
CA MET A 212 16.75 27.51 -28.06
C MET A 212 17.53 28.75 -27.61
N SER A 213 18.74 28.52 -27.08
CA SER A 213 19.65 29.56 -26.59
C SER A 213 20.29 30.38 -27.75
N PRO A 214 21.00 31.44 -27.44
CA PRO A 214 21.78 32.16 -28.47
C PRO A 214 22.82 31.27 -29.17
N GLU A 215 23.37 30.24 -28.54
CA GLU A 215 24.31 29.27 -29.14
C GLU A 215 23.65 28.43 -30.24
N ALA A 216 22.34 28.37 -30.33
CA ALA A 216 21.61 27.73 -31.41
C ALA A 216 21.49 28.62 -32.67
N GLY A 217 22.11 29.81 -32.72
CA GLY A 217 22.17 30.71 -33.86
C GLY A 217 20.80 31.16 -34.34
N ILE A 218 20.47 30.91 -35.60
CA ILE A 218 19.21 31.34 -36.24
C ILE A 218 17.95 30.74 -35.62
N TYR A 219 18.07 29.70 -34.78
CA TYR A 219 16.97 29.05 -34.08
C TYR A 219 16.73 29.63 -32.70
N SER A 220 17.57 30.55 -32.23
CA SER A 220 17.46 31.20 -30.92
C SER A 220 16.06 31.76 -30.68
N GLY A 221 15.54 31.51 -29.45
CA GLY A 221 14.22 31.95 -28.99
C GLY A 221 13.02 31.08 -29.44
N LEU A 222 13.21 30.13 -30.36
CA LEU A 222 12.17 29.13 -30.70
C LEU A 222 12.05 28.11 -29.57
N SER A 223 10.86 27.51 -29.43
CA SER A 223 10.74 26.33 -28.58
C SER A 223 11.55 25.16 -29.17
N ALA A 224 11.99 24.24 -28.31
CA ALA A 224 12.77 23.07 -28.76
C ALA A 224 12.01 22.24 -29.82
N LEU A 225 10.68 22.10 -29.69
CA LEU A 225 9.84 21.38 -30.67
C LEU A 225 9.70 22.13 -32.02
N GLU A 226 9.59 23.47 -32.02
CA GLU A 226 9.55 24.29 -33.26
C GLU A 226 10.90 24.25 -33.93
N ALA A 227 11.99 24.35 -33.17
CA ALA A 227 13.35 24.23 -33.69
C ALA A 227 13.59 22.86 -34.33
N ARG A 228 13.15 21.77 -33.67
CA ARG A 228 13.23 20.40 -34.20
C ARG A 228 12.65 20.29 -35.61
N LYS A 229 11.44 20.80 -35.81
CA LYS A 229 10.79 20.79 -37.13
C LYS A 229 11.65 21.52 -38.19
N LYS A 230 12.05 22.75 -37.89
CA LYS A 230 12.83 23.57 -38.83
C LYS A 230 14.21 22.99 -39.09
N ILE A 231 14.84 22.36 -38.08
CA ILE A 231 16.15 21.71 -38.26
C ILE A 231 16.01 20.49 -39.16
N VAL A 232 14.99 19.66 -38.97
CA VAL A 232 14.73 18.48 -39.81
C VAL A 232 14.45 18.91 -41.26
N GLU A 233 13.59 19.90 -41.50
CA GLU A 233 13.30 20.46 -42.82
C GLU A 233 14.61 20.97 -43.53
N ARG A 234 15.50 21.61 -42.77
CA ARG A 234 16.78 22.10 -43.30
C ARG A 234 17.75 20.98 -43.59
N LEU A 235 17.86 19.97 -42.71
CA LEU A 235 18.70 18.79 -42.94
C LEU A 235 18.27 18.02 -44.20
N GLU A 236 16.94 17.95 -44.44
CA GLU A 236 16.39 17.31 -45.62
C GLU A 236 16.75 18.13 -46.89
N SER A 237 16.52 19.46 -46.85
CA SER A 237 16.81 20.34 -47.99
C SER A 237 18.30 20.42 -48.34
N GLU A 238 19.20 20.30 -47.35
CA GLU A 238 20.67 20.31 -47.55
C GLU A 238 21.23 18.90 -47.82
N GLY A 239 20.40 17.83 -47.82
CA GLY A 239 20.78 16.45 -48.11
C GLY A 239 21.54 15.73 -47.00
N PHE A 240 21.46 16.22 -45.76
CA PHE A 240 22.06 15.58 -44.60
C PHE A 240 21.12 14.59 -43.90
N LEU A 241 19.81 14.69 -44.08
CA LEU A 241 18.83 13.72 -43.57
C LEU A 241 18.82 12.47 -44.46
N VAL A 242 19.18 11.31 -43.90
CA VAL A 242 19.27 10.03 -44.61
C VAL A 242 17.92 9.28 -44.60
N LYS A 243 17.31 9.15 -43.44
CA LYS A 243 16.00 8.55 -43.28
C LYS A 243 15.36 8.97 -41.94
N ILE A 244 14.06 8.76 -41.85
CA ILE A 244 13.28 8.86 -40.60
C ILE A 244 12.65 7.49 -40.36
N GLU A 245 12.64 7.01 -39.11
CA GLU A 245 12.10 5.73 -38.72
C GLU A 245 11.19 5.93 -37.47
N ASP A 246 10.02 5.30 -37.46
CA ASP A 246 9.14 5.33 -36.27
C ASP A 246 9.85 4.63 -35.12
N TYR A 247 9.86 5.25 -33.96
CA TYR A 247 10.54 4.75 -32.78
C TYR A 247 9.78 5.03 -31.50
N ASN A 248 9.61 3.99 -30.69
CA ASN A 248 9.04 4.13 -29.35
C ASN A 248 10.18 4.15 -28.33
N HIS A 249 10.19 5.15 -27.47
CA HIS A 249 11.19 5.25 -26.41
C HIS A 249 10.58 5.80 -25.13
N SER A 250 11.23 5.51 -24.03
CA SER A 250 10.88 6.03 -22.71
C SER A 250 11.35 7.48 -22.60
N VAL A 251 10.42 8.38 -22.22
CA VAL A 251 10.67 9.83 -22.06
C VAL A 251 10.43 10.20 -20.61
N GLY A 252 11.34 10.96 -20.02
CA GLY A 252 11.22 11.46 -18.66
C GLY A 252 10.24 12.62 -18.54
N HIS A 253 9.32 12.55 -17.61
CA HIS A 253 8.31 13.56 -17.30
C HIS A 253 8.41 14.04 -15.85
N CYS A 254 8.06 15.28 -15.62
CA CYS A 254 7.99 15.84 -14.28
C CYS A 254 6.81 15.24 -13.52
N TYR A 255 7.05 14.56 -12.41
CA TYR A 255 6.01 13.95 -11.55
C TYR A 255 4.92 14.94 -11.08
N ARG A 256 5.26 16.27 -11.06
CA ARG A 256 4.37 17.32 -10.58
C ARG A 256 3.45 17.91 -11.65
N CYS A 257 3.95 18.07 -12.88
CA CYS A 257 3.23 18.77 -13.94
C CYS A 257 3.17 18.04 -15.27
N SER A 258 3.74 16.84 -15.36
CA SER A 258 3.82 15.97 -16.55
C SER A 258 4.46 16.64 -17.78
N ALA A 259 5.26 17.70 -17.58
CA ALA A 259 6.03 18.27 -18.66
C ALA A 259 7.29 17.43 -18.90
N THR A 260 7.70 17.29 -20.17
CA THR A 260 8.96 16.62 -20.54
C THR A 260 10.14 17.27 -19.84
N ILE A 261 11.06 16.45 -19.36
CA ILE A 261 12.28 16.89 -18.69
C ILE A 261 13.35 17.28 -19.70
N GLU A 262 14.04 18.39 -19.44
CA GLU A 262 15.20 18.85 -20.19
C GLU A 262 16.48 18.68 -19.35
N PRO A 263 17.35 17.72 -19.67
CA PRO A 263 18.66 17.68 -19.05
C PRO A 263 19.46 18.94 -19.40
N ARG A 264 19.96 19.65 -18.38
CA ARG A 264 20.76 20.86 -18.57
C ARG A 264 21.83 21.05 -17.48
N LEU A 265 22.87 21.81 -17.80
CA LEU A 265 23.89 22.19 -16.83
C LEU A 265 23.36 23.26 -15.88
N SER A 266 23.54 23.06 -14.59
CA SER A 266 23.15 24.04 -13.56
C SER A 266 24.04 23.96 -12.33
N ASP A 267 24.27 25.12 -11.70
CA ASP A 267 24.95 25.20 -10.41
C ASP A 267 23.95 24.90 -9.29
N GLN A 268 24.14 23.76 -8.64
CA GLN A 268 23.22 23.25 -7.62
C GLN A 268 23.97 22.86 -6.36
N TRP A 269 23.25 22.75 -5.24
CA TRP A 269 23.74 22.19 -3.98
C TRP A 269 23.50 20.69 -3.92
N PHE A 270 24.54 19.95 -3.51
CA PHE A 270 24.52 18.49 -3.43
C PHE A 270 24.96 17.98 -2.07
N ILE A 271 24.44 16.81 -1.68
CA ILE A 271 24.96 15.99 -0.57
C ILE A 271 25.71 14.80 -1.15
N LYS A 272 26.93 14.56 -0.66
CA LYS A 272 27.69 13.34 -0.93
C LYS A 272 27.03 12.17 -0.23
N MET A 273 26.33 11.34 -0.99
CA MET A 273 25.53 10.26 -0.42
C MET A 273 26.31 9.01 -0.07
N LYS A 274 27.34 8.66 -0.81
CA LYS A 274 28.06 7.41 -0.63
C LYS A 274 28.56 7.14 0.79
N PRO A 275 29.26 8.06 1.49
CA PRO A 275 29.72 7.81 2.86
C PRO A 275 28.59 7.68 3.88
N LEU A 276 27.44 8.29 3.61
CA LEU A 276 26.23 8.20 4.44
C LEU A 276 25.46 6.91 4.20
N ALA A 277 25.45 6.43 2.96
CA ALA A 277 24.75 5.22 2.54
C ALA A 277 25.33 3.95 3.14
N GLU A 278 26.66 3.87 3.32
CA GLU A 278 27.32 2.69 3.89
C GLU A 278 26.76 2.29 5.25
N ARG A 279 26.59 3.26 6.17
CA ARG A 279 25.97 3.03 7.48
C ARG A 279 24.50 2.64 7.37
N ALA A 280 23.77 3.25 6.43
CA ALA A 280 22.36 2.98 6.21
C ALA A 280 22.10 1.59 5.60
N VAL A 281 23.00 1.08 4.78
CA VAL A 281 22.99 -0.31 4.29
C VAL A 281 23.23 -1.30 5.42
N GLU A 282 24.27 -1.06 6.25
CA GLU A 282 24.63 -1.94 7.36
C GLU A 282 23.47 -2.20 8.33
N VAL A 283 22.75 -1.15 8.76
CA VAL A 283 21.66 -1.32 9.75
C VAL A 283 20.45 -2.09 9.21
N VAL A 284 20.27 -2.12 7.90
CA VAL A 284 19.22 -2.93 7.23
C VAL A 284 19.71 -4.36 6.98
N GLU A 285 20.95 -4.55 6.58
CA GLU A 285 21.52 -5.88 6.37
C GLU A 285 21.56 -6.70 7.66
N ASN A 286 22.02 -6.10 8.77
CA ASN A 286 22.12 -6.75 10.07
C ASN A 286 20.77 -6.85 10.83
N GLY A 287 19.67 -6.31 10.25
CA GLY A 287 18.31 -6.44 10.77
C GLY A 287 17.97 -5.51 11.95
N ARG A 288 18.76 -4.46 12.21
CA ARG A 288 18.37 -3.39 13.17
C ARG A 288 17.15 -2.61 12.66
N VAL A 289 17.05 -2.42 11.34
CA VAL A 289 15.85 -1.91 10.65
C VAL A 289 15.26 -3.02 9.79
N LYS A 290 13.99 -3.36 10.01
CA LYS A 290 13.29 -4.44 9.31
C LYS A 290 12.18 -3.90 8.42
N PHE A 291 12.01 -4.46 7.23
CA PHE A 291 10.96 -4.12 6.29
C PHE A 291 9.83 -5.17 6.30
N TYR A 292 8.60 -4.71 6.29
CA TYR A 292 7.39 -5.54 6.17
C TYR A 292 6.55 -5.08 4.98
N PRO A 293 6.32 -5.96 3.96
CA PRO A 293 6.92 -7.29 3.77
C PRO A 293 8.41 -7.22 3.40
N ASP A 294 9.15 -8.29 3.72
CA ASP A 294 10.62 -8.40 3.60
C ASP A 294 11.17 -8.14 2.17
N ARG A 295 10.37 -8.37 1.14
CA ARG A 295 10.76 -8.08 -0.26
C ARG A 295 11.30 -6.66 -0.47
N TRP A 296 10.83 -5.68 0.29
CA TRP A 296 11.24 -4.29 0.19
C TRP A 296 12.65 -4.03 0.72
N LYS A 297 13.16 -4.91 1.60
CA LYS A 297 14.57 -4.90 2.02
C LYS A 297 15.51 -4.97 0.83
N LYS A 298 15.25 -5.91 -0.11
CA LYS A 298 16.08 -6.07 -1.31
C LYS A 298 16.02 -4.83 -2.22
N VAL A 299 14.82 -4.26 -2.39
CA VAL A 299 14.62 -3.05 -3.20
C VAL A 299 15.39 -1.86 -2.61
N TYR A 300 15.29 -1.67 -1.29
CA TYR A 300 16.05 -0.64 -0.57
C TYR A 300 17.56 -0.81 -0.72
N LEU A 301 18.09 -2.01 -0.48
CA LEU A 301 19.54 -2.28 -0.55
C LEU A 301 20.11 -2.09 -1.96
N ASN A 302 19.40 -2.53 -3.00
CA ASN A 302 19.84 -2.32 -4.37
C ASN A 302 19.96 -0.82 -4.67
N TRP A 303 18.97 -0.01 -4.31
CA TRP A 303 19.01 1.43 -4.55
C TRP A 303 20.12 2.12 -3.75
N MET A 304 20.27 1.79 -2.46
CA MET A 304 21.29 2.40 -1.59
C MET A 304 22.73 2.10 -2.02
N ASN A 305 22.98 0.92 -2.60
CA ASN A 305 24.29 0.54 -3.10
C ASN A 305 24.69 1.32 -4.38
N GLU A 306 23.71 1.80 -5.15
CA GLU A 306 23.90 2.55 -6.39
C GLU A 306 23.59 4.05 -6.25
N VAL A 307 23.37 4.53 -5.00
CA VAL A 307 22.93 5.91 -4.76
C VAL A 307 23.96 6.94 -5.26
N HIS A 308 23.46 7.94 -5.98
CA HIS A 308 24.23 9.10 -6.46
C HIS A 308 24.13 10.27 -5.48
N ASP A 309 24.97 11.28 -5.67
CA ASP A 309 24.92 12.50 -4.87
C ASP A 309 23.57 13.18 -5.05
N TRP A 310 22.97 13.56 -3.93
CA TRP A 310 21.61 14.10 -3.89
C TRP A 310 21.61 15.60 -4.12
N CYS A 311 20.96 16.05 -5.19
CA CYS A 311 20.71 17.47 -5.45
C CYS A 311 19.63 18.00 -4.49
N ILE A 312 20.00 18.90 -3.61
CA ILE A 312 19.13 19.42 -2.53
C ILE A 312 18.60 20.84 -2.75
N SER A 313 19.00 21.55 -3.78
CA SER A 313 18.47 22.89 -4.09
C SER A 313 17.27 22.81 -5.03
N ARG A 314 16.29 23.71 -4.83
CA ARG A 314 15.10 23.88 -5.67
C ARG A 314 14.84 25.36 -5.91
N GLN A 315 14.55 25.74 -7.16
CA GLN A 315 14.25 27.13 -7.56
C GLN A 315 12.78 27.46 -7.30
N LEU A 316 12.31 27.11 -6.13
CA LEU A 316 10.95 27.37 -5.64
C LEU A 316 10.95 28.48 -4.60
N TRP A 317 9.80 29.04 -4.30
CA TRP A 317 9.67 30.06 -3.26
C TRP A 317 9.17 29.50 -1.93
N TRP A 318 8.35 28.45 -2.00
CA TRP A 318 7.81 27.76 -0.84
C TRP A 318 8.75 26.63 -0.38
N GLY A 319 9.26 26.73 0.84
CA GLY A 319 10.19 25.76 1.42
C GLY A 319 11.18 26.40 2.39
N HIS A 320 12.10 25.61 2.91
CA HIS A 320 13.20 26.05 3.75
C HIS A 320 14.27 26.71 2.89
N ARG A 321 14.48 28.00 3.08
CA ARG A 321 15.47 28.74 2.32
C ARG A 321 16.89 28.27 2.71
N ILE A 322 17.77 28.09 1.70
CA ILE A 322 19.14 27.64 1.91
C ILE A 322 19.89 28.64 2.80
N PRO A 323 20.54 28.20 3.92
CA PRO A 323 21.17 29.08 4.91
C PRO A 323 22.61 29.48 4.49
N VAL A 324 22.72 30.06 3.29
CA VAL A 324 23.97 30.52 2.70
C VAL A 324 23.81 31.99 2.26
N TRP A 325 24.73 32.82 2.64
CA TRP A 325 24.77 34.25 2.25
C TRP A 325 26.02 34.57 1.48
N TYR A 326 25.86 35.12 0.30
CA TYR A 326 26.93 35.52 -0.62
C TYR A 326 27.37 36.97 -0.28
N CYS A 327 28.63 37.14 0.09
CA CYS A 327 29.18 38.48 0.26
C CYS A 327 29.42 39.12 -1.11
N GLN A 328 28.78 40.24 -1.35
CA GLN A 328 28.88 40.95 -2.64
C GLN A 328 30.26 41.66 -2.81
N ASP A 329 30.98 41.90 -1.74
CA ASP A 329 32.25 42.62 -1.80
C ASP A 329 33.47 41.69 -1.95
N CYS A 330 33.44 40.48 -1.39
CA CYS A 330 34.60 39.58 -1.42
C CYS A 330 34.29 38.17 -1.96
N GLY A 331 33.05 37.91 -2.33
CA GLY A 331 32.61 36.62 -2.89
C GLY A 331 32.58 35.46 -1.88
N HIS A 332 32.81 35.71 -0.60
CA HIS A 332 32.83 34.68 0.44
C HIS A 332 31.43 34.13 0.69
N LEU A 333 31.33 32.81 0.87
CA LEU A 333 30.10 32.10 1.29
C LEU A 333 30.03 32.09 2.82
N ASN A 334 29.01 32.70 3.38
CA ASN A 334 28.74 32.65 4.81
C ASN A 334 27.65 31.60 5.02
N VAL A 335 28.01 30.44 5.57
CA VAL A 335 27.09 29.34 5.86
C VAL A 335 26.83 29.32 7.36
N THR A 336 25.62 29.72 7.76
CA THR A 336 25.31 29.97 9.17
C THR A 336 23.89 29.54 9.50
N GLU A 337 23.64 29.15 10.75
CA GLU A 337 22.29 28.74 11.19
C GLU A 337 21.33 29.94 11.23
N GLU A 338 21.88 31.13 11.57
CA GLU A 338 21.14 32.38 11.62
C GLU A 338 21.64 33.35 10.58
N GLU A 339 20.85 34.36 10.25
CA GLU A 339 21.22 35.39 9.31
C GLU A 339 22.44 36.18 9.83
N PRO A 340 23.58 36.20 9.12
CA PRO A 340 24.78 36.89 9.56
C PRO A 340 24.65 38.40 9.34
N LYS A 341 25.03 39.19 10.33
CA LYS A 341 25.02 40.65 10.24
C LYS A 341 26.13 41.17 9.34
N GLN A 342 27.22 40.45 9.28
CA GLN A 342 28.44 40.83 8.52
C GLN A 342 29.12 39.60 7.96
N CYS A 343 29.83 39.77 6.86
CA CYS A 343 30.66 38.75 6.25
C CYS A 343 31.75 38.26 7.19
N GLN A 344 31.81 36.97 7.45
CA GLN A 344 32.82 36.36 8.31
C GLN A 344 34.28 36.60 7.86
N LYS A 345 34.50 36.87 6.55
CA LYS A 345 35.81 37.04 5.95
C LYS A 345 36.25 38.51 5.91
N CYS A 346 35.39 39.44 5.46
CA CYS A 346 35.77 40.83 5.21
C CYS A 346 35.00 41.88 6.05
N GLY A 347 34.03 41.44 6.88
CA GLY A 347 33.23 42.33 7.72
C GLY A 347 32.17 43.16 7.00
N SER A 348 31.96 42.96 5.69
CA SER A 348 30.95 43.69 4.93
C SER A 348 29.53 43.26 5.32
N SER A 349 28.60 44.22 5.33
CA SER A 349 27.15 43.96 5.50
C SER A 349 26.41 43.71 4.23
N HIS A 350 27.07 43.75 3.06
CA HIS A 350 26.45 43.49 1.76
C HIS A 350 26.33 41.98 1.52
N LEU A 351 25.36 41.37 2.14
CA LEU A 351 25.10 39.93 2.07
C LEU A 351 23.77 39.69 1.38
N ILE A 352 23.76 38.74 0.45
CA ILE A 352 22.54 38.26 -0.24
C ILE A 352 22.38 36.78 0.04
N GLN A 353 21.24 36.39 0.65
CA GLN A 353 20.92 35.00 0.90
C GLN A 353 20.62 34.26 -0.41
N ASP A 354 21.02 33.00 -0.51
CA ASP A 354 20.68 32.12 -1.62
C ASP A 354 19.17 32.18 -1.89
N ALA A 355 18.79 32.27 -3.15
CA ALA A 355 17.38 32.42 -3.55
C ALA A 355 16.61 31.10 -3.48
N ASP A 356 17.34 29.98 -3.57
CA ASP A 356 16.78 28.65 -3.61
C ASP A 356 16.31 28.17 -2.24
N VAL A 357 15.40 27.22 -2.27
CA VAL A 357 14.97 26.46 -1.10
C VAL A 357 15.53 25.05 -1.15
N LEU A 358 15.57 24.40 0.00
CA LEU A 358 15.93 22.98 0.07
C LEU A 358 14.82 22.09 -0.48
N ASP A 359 15.22 20.95 -1.00
CA ASP A 359 14.33 19.84 -1.35
C ASP A 359 13.42 19.50 -0.16
N THR A 360 12.15 19.27 -0.40
CA THR A 360 11.15 18.84 0.59
C THR A 360 11.64 17.65 1.41
N TRP A 361 12.31 16.71 0.76
CA TRP A 361 12.80 15.49 1.39
C TRP A 361 13.98 15.72 2.35
N PHE A 362 14.64 16.86 2.28
CA PHE A 362 15.68 17.24 3.25
C PHE A 362 15.08 17.44 4.64
N SER A 363 14.03 18.25 4.76
CA SER A 363 13.31 18.43 6.03
C SER A 363 12.56 17.18 6.45
N SER A 364 11.96 16.45 5.51
CA SER A 364 11.25 15.20 5.77
C SER A 364 12.17 14.10 6.29
N GLY A 365 13.44 14.08 5.87
CA GLY A 365 14.45 13.14 6.36
C GLY A 365 14.82 13.36 7.84
N LEU A 366 14.60 14.56 8.36
CA LEU A 366 14.85 14.89 9.77
C LEU A 366 13.64 14.58 10.68
N TRP A 367 12.49 14.24 10.11
CA TRP A 367 11.20 14.12 10.81
C TRP A 367 11.25 13.30 12.11
N PRO A 368 11.88 12.12 12.18
CA PRO A 368 11.84 11.27 13.37
C PRO A 368 12.40 11.93 14.64
N PHE A 369 13.28 12.92 14.52
CA PHE A 369 13.93 13.57 15.65
C PHE A 369 13.72 15.10 15.69
N SER A 370 13.55 15.76 14.55
CA SER A 370 13.29 17.19 14.52
C SER A 370 11.92 17.56 15.13
N THR A 371 10.93 16.69 14.95
CA THR A 371 9.60 16.84 15.57
C THR A 371 9.61 16.71 17.09
N LEU A 372 10.60 16.02 17.62
CA LEU A 372 10.79 15.77 19.05
C LEU A 372 11.70 16.81 19.72
N GLY A 373 12.10 17.86 18.97
CA GLY A 373 12.81 19.03 19.49
C GLY A 373 14.29 19.12 19.16
N TRP A 374 14.88 18.14 18.43
CA TRP A 374 16.26 18.26 17.96
C TRP A 374 16.47 19.61 17.21
N PRO A 375 17.60 20.35 17.42
CA PRO A 375 18.87 19.91 17.98
C PRO A 375 19.00 20.00 19.52
N ASP A 376 17.96 20.40 20.24
CA ASP A 376 17.97 20.39 21.69
C ASP A 376 17.73 18.97 22.23
N ARG A 377 18.26 18.70 23.44
CA ARG A 377 17.93 17.49 24.18
C ARG A 377 16.65 17.71 24.95
N THR A 378 15.56 17.14 24.46
CA THR A 378 14.22 17.24 25.07
C THR A 378 13.80 15.93 25.68
N ALA A 379 12.88 15.95 26.64
CA ALA A 379 12.27 14.75 27.21
C ALA A 379 11.56 13.90 26.14
N ASP A 380 10.92 14.54 25.16
CA ASP A 380 10.27 13.85 24.04
C ASP A 380 11.28 13.10 23.18
N LEU A 381 12.43 13.72 22.88
CA LEU A 381 13.49 13.07 22.11
C LEU A 381 14.09 11.85 22.86
N GLU A 382 14.30 11.97 24.16
CA GLU A 382 14.80 10.87 24.99
C GLU A 382 13.79 9.72 25.14
N THR A 383 12.48 10.04 25.12
CA THR A 383 11.41 9.05 25.30
C THR A 383 11.04 8.33 24.00
N PHE A 384 10.91 9.08 22.90
CA PHE A 384 10.28 8.57 21.66
C PHE A 384 11.27 8.26 20.53
N TYR A 385 12.55 8.61 20.65
CA TYR A 385 13.56 8.25 19.65
C TYR A 385 14.47 7.12 20.18
N PRO A 386 14.72 6.05 19.42
CA PRO A 386 14.13 5.71 18.13
C PRO A 386 12.65 5.32 18.24
N THR A 387 11.87 5.59 17.19
CA THR A 387 10.46 5.18 17.14
C THR A 387 10.32 3.68 16.89
N SER A 388 9.14 3.10 17.20
CA SER A 388 8.92 1.66 17.04
C SER A 388 8.67 1.27 15.60
N LEU A 389 7.81 2.02 14.90
CA LEU A 389 7.30 1.71 13.57
C LEU A 389 7.19 2.95 12.72
N LEU A 390 7.67 2.85 11.48
CA LEU A 390 7.32 3.75 10.38
C LEU A 390 6.33 3.05 9.46
N SER A 391 5.18 3.65 9.21
CA SER A 391 4.23 3.17 8.20
C SER A 391 4.19 4.13 7.02
N THR A 392 4.45 3.63 5.81
CA THR A 392 4.45 4.44 4.58
C THR A 392 4.19 3.58 3.34
N ALA A 393 3.96 4.22 2.18
CA ALA A 393 3.79 3.52 0.91
C ALA A 393 5.14 3.26 0.21
N PHE A 394 5.13 2.33 -0.74
CA PHE A 394 6.35 1.92 -1.44
C PHE A 394 6.95 3.01 -2.34
N ASP A 395 6.13 3.91 -2.86
CA ASP A 395 6.54 4.97 -3.78
C ASP A 395 7.43 6.05 -3.15
N ILE A 396 7.53 6.08 -1.82
CA ILE A 396 8.42 7.01 -1.10
C ILE A 396 9.49 6.32 -0.24
N ILE A 397 9.81 5.05 -0.52
CA ILE A 397 10.90 4.35 0.17
C ILE A 397 12.22 5.11 0.00
N PHE A 398 12.56 5.51 -1.22
CA PHE A 398 13.81 6.20 -1.54
C PHE A 398 13.78 7.67 -1.12
N PHE A 399 12.63 8.31 -1.29
CA PHE A 399 12.45 9.72 -0.93
C PHE A 399 12.46 9.95 0.57
N TRP A 400 11.83 9.07 1.34
CA TRP A 400 11.59 9.32 2.75
C TRP A 400 12.25 8.31 3.68
N VAL A 401 11.99 7.02 3.52
CA VAL A 401 12.53 5.98 4.41
C VAL A 401 14.05 6.00 4.42
N ALA A 402 14.66 5.95 3.23
CA ALA A 402 16.11 5.97 3.08
C ALA A 402 16.73 7.26 3.65
N ARG A 403 16.13 8.41 3.38
CA ARG A 403 16.58 9.71 3.88
C ARG A 403 16.49 9.80 5.41
N MET A 404 15.42 9.29 6.03
CA MET A 404 15.30 9.26 7.49
C MET A 404 16.36 8.36 8.14
N ILE A 405 16.65 7.19 7.56
CA ILE A 405 17.69 6.28 8.08
C ILE A 405 19.05 6.97 7.99
N VAL A 406 19.38 7.56 6.86
CA VAL A 406 20.64 8.30 6.64
C VAL A 406 20.78 9.45 7.65
N MET A 407 19.77 10.31 7.76
CA MET A 407 19.81 11.49 8.64
C MET A 407 19.79 11.09 10.12
N GLY A 408 19.04 10.07 10.49
CA GLY A 408 19.03 9.54 11.86
C GLY A 408 20.40 9.04 12.29
N LEU A 409 21.06 8.23 11.46
CA LEU A 409 22.41 7.75 11.73
C LEU A 409 23.46 8.88 11.76
N GLU A 410 23.29 9.91 10.93
CA GLU A 410 24.24 11.04 10.85
C GLU A 410 24.15 12.00 12.04
N PHE A 411 22.91 12.33 12.48
CA PHE A 411 22.70 13.36 13.50
C PHE A 411 22.44 12.82 14.91
N MET A 412 21.88 11.59 14.99
CA MET A 412 21.55 10.96 16.26
C MET A 412 22.46 9.79 16.63
N ASP A 413 23.29 9.33 15.69
CA ASP A 413 24.12 8.12 15.80
C ASP A 413 23.34 6.84 16.16
N GLU A 414 22.03 6.84 15.85
CA GLU A 414 21.10 5.75 16.13
C GLU A 414 20.06 5.64 15.00
N ILE A 415 19.51 4.42 14.81
CA ILE A 415 18.42 4.19 13.84
C ILE A 415 17.19 5.04 14.20
N PRO A 416 16.44 5.57 13.21
CA PRO A 416 15.26 6.38 13.49
C PRO A 416 14.03 5.57 13.90
N PHE A 417 13.95 4.31 13.47
CA PHE A 417 12.86 3.36 13.75
C PHE A 417 13.35 1.92 13.58
N LYS A 418 12.66 0.98 14.24
CA LYS A 418 13.00 -0.45 14.19
C LYS A 418 12.34 -1.16 13.02
N ASP A 419 11.07 -0.91 12.81
CA ASP A 419 10.25 -1.57 11.79
C ASP A 419 9.76 -0.55 10.75
N VAL A 420 9.72 -0.98 9.48
CA VAL A 420 9.18 -0.23 8.35
C VAL A 420 8.07 -1.04 7.72
N TYR A 421 6.83 -0.63 7.93
CA TYR A 421 5.66 -1.25 7.30
C TYR A 421 5.31 -0.51 6.01
N ILE A 422 5.44 -1.22 4.89
CA ILE A 422 5.08 -0.69 3.57
C ILE A 422 3.63 -1.07 3.27
N HIS A 423 2.75 -0.10 3.49
CA HIS A 423 1.33 -0.28 3.27
C HIS A 423 0.94 -0.19 1.79
N GLN A 424 -0.25 -0.67 1.47
CA GLN A 424 -0.82 -0.68 0.13
C GLN A 424 -1.33 0.71 -0.25
N LEU A 425 -1.32 1.01 -1.56
CA LEU A 425 -2.00 2.18 -2.09
C LEU A 425 -3.46 1.86 -2.40
N VAL A 426 -4.33 2.83 -2.13
CA VAL A 426 -5.74 2.73 -2.51
C VAL A 426 -5.89 3.21 -3.95
N ARG A 427 -6.40 2.33 -4.82
CA ARG A 427 -6.67 2.59 -6.24
C ARG A 427 -8.16 2.56 -6.51
N ASP A 428 -8.59 3.18 -7.59
CA ASP A 428 -9.99 3.08 -8.03
C ASP A 428 -10.34 1.63 -8.44
N LYS A 429 -11.61 1.34 -8.65
CA LYS A 429 -12.10 0.00 -9.07
C LYS A 429 -11.49 -0.51 -10.38
N LYS A 430 -10.88 0.37 -11.20
CA LYS A 430 -10.16 0.01 -12.43
C LYS A 430 -8.66 -0.19 -12.18
N GLY A 431 -8.19 -0.09 -10.95
CA GLY A 431 -6.79 -0.23 -10.58
C GLY A 431 -5.92 1.01 -10.85
N ARG A 432 -6.50 2.16 -11.20
CA ARG A 432 -5.76 3.39 -11.47
C ARG A 432 -5.46 4.14 -10.16
N LYS A 433 -4.30 4.78 -10.09
CA LYS A 433 -3.95 5.68 -8.97
C LYS A 433 -5.01 6.77 -8.84
N MET A 434 -5.48 7.01 -7.62
CA MET A 434 -6.42 8.11 -7.36
C MET A 434 -5.68 9.43 -7.37
N SER A 435 -6.21 10.42 -8.10
CA SER A 435 -5.67 11.77 -8.13
C SER A 435 -6.76 12.81 -8.33
N LYS A 436 -6.52 14.04 -7.83
CA LYS A 436 -7.43 15.17 -8.06
C LYS A 436 -7.55 15.53 -9.54
N SER A 437 -6.48 15.33 -10.32
CA SER A 437 -6.46 15.62 -11.76
C SER A 437 -7.32 14.65 -12.58
N LEU A 438 -7.43 13.39 -12.16
CA LEU A 438 -8.28 12.38 -12.81
C LEU A 438 -9.73 12.42 -12.33
N GLY A 439 -10.03 13.16 -11.26
CA GLY A 439 -11.38 13.25 -10.69
C GLY A 439 -11.90 11.91 -10.14
N ASN A 440 -11.02 10.96 -9.87
CA ASN A 440 -11.35 9.64 -9.32
C ASN A 440 -11.01 9.50 -7.83
N GLY A 441 -10.62 10.58 -7.17
CA GLY A 441 -10.40 10.64 -5.73
C GLY A 441 -11.72 10.50 -4.97
N ILE A 442 -11.70 9.74 -3.88
CA ILE A 442 -12.85 9.56 -2.98
C ILE A 442 -12.56 10.36 -1.71
N ASP A 443 -13.47 11.25 -1.32
CA ASP A 443 -13.34 11.98 -0.05
C ASP A 443 -13.74 11.05 1.10
N PRO A 444 -12.84 10.78 2.07
CA PRO A 444 -13.17 9.97 3.23
C PRO A 444 -14.37 10.48 4.03
N ILE A 445 -14.58 11.79 4.08
CA ILE A 445 -15.70 12.38 4.83
C ILE A 445 -17.05 11.98 4.20
N GLU A 446 -17.18 12.03 2.88
CA GLU A 446 -18.41 11.62 2.17
C GLU A 446 -18.72 10.13 2.41
N VAL A 447 -17.68 9.30 2.41
CA VAL A 447 -17.80 7.87 2.68
C VAL A 447 -18.25 7.62 4.13
N ILE A 448 -17.63 8.31 5.08
CA ILE A 448 -17.94 8.19 6.51
C ILE A 448 -19.39 8.65 6.78
N GLN A 449 -19.83 9.73 6.16
CA GLN A 449 -21.22 10.22 6.29
C GLN A 449 -22.24 9.21 5.76
N THR A 450 -21.88 8.43 4.75
CA THR A 450 -22.79 7.47 4.11
C THR A 450 -22.81 6.13 4.82
N TYR A 451 -21.65 5.60 5.21
CA TYR A 451 -21.51 4.21 5.71
C TYR A 451 -21.03 4.12 7.16
N GLY A 452 -20.55 5.22 7.74
CA GLY A 452 -19.95 5.26 9.07
C GLY A 452 -18.44 5.04 9.05
N ALA A 453 -17.76 5.58 10.07
CA ALA A 453 -16.31 5.48 10.20
C ALA A 453 -15.84 4.04 10.43
N ASP A 454 -16.48 3.30 11.31
CA ASP A 454 -16.12 1.92 11.64
C ASP A 454 -16.20 0.98 10.44
N ALA A 455 -17.27 1.06 9.64
CA ALA A 455 -17.41 0.28 8.41
C ALA A 455 -16.34 0.63 7.38
N THR A 456 -16.00 1.90 7.23
CA THR A 456 -14.95 2.39 6.35
C THR A 456 -13.58 1.86 6.77
N ARG A 457 -13.22 1.99 8.05
CA ARG A 457 -11.96 1.49 8.63
C ARG A 457 -11.83 -0.02 8.45
N PHE A 458 -12.88 -0.75 8.83
CA PHE A 458 -12.86 -2.22 8.75
C PHE A 458 -12.75 -2.72 7.32
N SER A 459 -13.41 -2.05 6.36
CA SER A 459 -13.31 -2.37 4.93
C SER A 459 -11.89 -2.21 4.39
N LEU A 460 -11.19 -1.15 4.79
CA LEU A 460 -9.79 -0.92 4.42
C LEU A 460 -8.87 -1.97 5.06
N ALA A 461 -9.04 -2.24 6.37
CA ALA A 461 -8.22 -3.22 7.08
C ALA A 461 -8.33 -4.62 6.48
N ILE A 462 -9.53 -5.10 6.18
CA ILE A 462 -9.74 -6.46 5.64
C ILE A 462 -9.23 -6.62 4.20
N MET A 463 -9.16 -5.51 3.44
CA MET A 463 -8.60 -5.48 2.09
C MET A 463 -7.08 -5.25 2.06
N ALA A 464 -6.46 -4.88 3.18
CA ALA A 464 -5.04 -4.54 3.27
C ALA A 464 -4.14 -5.78 3.25
N SER A 465 -4.21 -6.56 2.16
CA SER A 465 -3.36 -7.74 1.97
C SER A 465 -1.92 -7.31 1.65
N GLN A 466 -0.94 -7.81 2.40
CA GLN A 466 0.46 -7.48 2.15
C GLN A 466 0.84 -7.80 0.70
N GLY A 467 1.38 -6.80 0.03
CA GLY A 467 1.98 -6.97 -1.29
C GLY A 467 1.11 -6.66 -2.51
N SER A 468 -0.15 -6.28 -2.34
CA SER A 468 -1.03 -5.86 -3.44
C SER A 468 -1.78 -4.58 -3.10
N ASP A 469 -1.94 -3.68 -4.07
CA ASP A 469 -2.72 -2.45 -3.89
C ASP A 469 -4.21 -2.76 -3.68
N ILE A 470 -4.88 -1.91 -2.92
CA ILE A 470 -6.31 -2.04 -2.64
C ILE A 470 -7.11 -1.47 -3.82
N ARG A 471 -7.84 -2.32 -4.53
CA ARG A 471 -8.86 -1.87 -5.49
C ARG A 471 -10.15 -1.55 -4.74
N TYR A 472 -10.38 -0.26 -4.52
CA TYR A 472 -11.45 0.19 -3.66
C TYR A 472 -12.76 0.41 -4.44
N ASP A 473 -13.80 -0.37 -4.06
CA ASP A 473 -15.18 -0.13 -4.47
C ASP A 473 -16.01 0.21 -3.23
N VAL A 474 -16.61 1.38 -3.21
CA VAL A 474 -17.43 1.89 -2.11
C VAL A 474 -18.57 0.92 -1.73
N LYS A 475 -19.07 0.15 -2.72
CA LYS A 475 -20.12 -0.87 -2.46
C LYS A 475 -19.67 -1.98 -1.49
N ASN A 476 -18.39 -2.26 -1.38
CA ASN A 476 -17.89 -3.27 -0.45
C ASN A 476 -18.04 -2.85 1.01
N ILE A 477 -18.17 -1.54 1.28
CA ILE A 477 -18.32 -1.02 2.65
C ILE A 477 -19.68 -1.40 3.24
N GLU A 478 -20.73 -1.50 2.41
CA GLU A 478 -22.07 -1.86 2.85
C GLU A 478 -22.09 -3.19 3.64
N THR A 479 -21.27 -4.16 3.22
CA THR A 479 -21.11 -5.44 3.93
C THR A 479 -20.66 -5.22 5.38
N TYR A 480 -19.75 -4.29 5.60
CA TYR A 480 -19.20 -4.03 6.93
C TYR A 480 -20.09 -3.09 7.76
N GLN A 481 -20.92 -2.29 7.10
CA GLN A 481 -22.03 -1.59 7.79
C GLN A 481 -23.06 -2.61 8.33
N HIS A 482 -23.38 -3.65 7.57
CA HIS A 482 -24.20 -4.76 8.07
C HIS A 482 -23.54 -5.52 9.21
N PHE A 483 -22.21 -5.65 9.18
CA PHE A 483 -21.47 -6.23 10.30
C PHE A 483 -21.59 -5.37 11.58
N ALA A 484 -21.42 -4.06 11.47
CA ALA A 484 -21.62 -3.13 12.59
C ALA A 484 -23.05 -3.25 13.16
N ASN A 485 -24.07 -3.31 12.30
CA ASN A 485 -25.45 -3.53 12.71
C ASN A 485 -25.65 -4.87 13.42
N LYS A 486 -25.01 -5.94 12.93
CA LYS A 486 -25.09 -7.27 13.59
C LYS A 486 -24.39 -7.25 14.94
N LEU A 487 -23.24 -6.59 15.06
CA LEU A 487 -22.50 -6.38 16.31
C LEU A 487 -23.38 -5.66 17.34
N TRP A 488 -24.02 -4.56 16.95
CA TRP A 488 -24.93 -3.82 17.81
C TRP A 488 -26.09 -4.68 18.32
N ASN A 489 -26.79 -5.40 17.43
CA ASN A 489 -27.94 -6.21 17.79
C ASN A 489 -27.55 -7.40 18.66
N ALA A 490 -26.44 -8.07 18.38
CA ALA A 490 -25.91 -9.16 19.19
C ALA A 490 -25.53 -8.70 20.60
N SER A 491 -24.84 -7.56 20.69
CA SER A 491 -24.47 -6.96 22.00
C SER A 491 -25.68 -6.55 22.80
N ARG A 492 -26.67 -5.91 22.15
CA ARG A 492 -27.94 -5.57 22.80
C ARG A 492 -28.66 -6.80 23.34
N PHE A 493 -28.73 -7.88 22.54
CA PHE A 493 -29.33 -9.14 23.01
C PHE A 493 -28.56 -9.70 24.21
N ALA A 494 -27.23 -9.71 24.17
CA ALA A 494 -26.43 -10.18 25.29
C ALA A 494 -26.65 -9.35 26.54
N MET A 495 -26.59 -8.01 26.46
CA MET A 495 -26.80 -7.09 27.57
C MET A 495 -28.20 -7.27 28.23
N MET A 496 -29.25 -7.50 27.44
CA MET A 496 -30.61 -7.76 27.98
C MET A 496 -30.70 -9.08 28.77
N ASN A 497 -29.76 -9.99 28.58
CA ASN A 497 -29.72 -11.28 29.32
C ASN A 497 -28.70 -11.30 30.46
N LEU A 498 -27.88 -10.22 30.61
CA LEU A 498 -26.98 -10.07 31.73
C LEU A 498 -27.73 -9.60 32.96
N ASP A 499 -27.29 -10.05 34.15
CA ASP A 499 -27.90 -9.67 35.41
C ASP A 499 -27.39 -8.30 35.84
N THR A 500 -28.30 -7.32 35.98
CA THR A 500 -27.99 -5.97 36.43
C THR A 500 -28.07 -5.80 37.94
N ASP A 501 -28.64 -6.80 38.67
CA ASP A 501 -28.95 -6.69 40.10
C ASP A 501 -27.68 -6.85 40.98
N ASN A 502 -26.58 -7.36 40.44
CA ASN A 502 -25.31 -7.53 41.17
C ASN A 502 -24.36 -6.33 41.13
N GLY A 503 -24.80 -5.14 40.73
CA GLY A 503 -23.97 -3.93 40.76
C GLY A 503 -22.75 -3.98 39.83
N GLY A 504 -22.81 -4.80 38.76
CA GLY A 504 -21.71 -4.92 37.79
C GLY A 504 -20.52 -5.76 38.28
N ALA A 505 -20.67 -6.52 39.40
CA ALA A 505 -19.59 -7.42 39.82
C ALA A 505 -19.28 -8.46 38.72
N PRO A 506 -18.00 -8.74 38.45
CA PRO A 506 -17.64 -9.74 37.46
C PRO A 506 -18.24 -11.08 37.80
N LEU A 507 -19.05 -11.62 36.90
CA LEU A 507 -19.56 -12.99 37.04
C LEU A 507 -18.38 -13.93 36.89
N SER A 508 -18.10 -14.73 37.93
CA SER A 508 -17.08 -15.77 37.87
C SER A 508 -17.57 -16.92 37.00
N ILE A 509 -16.76 -17.31 36.01
CA ILE A 509 -17.01 -18.52 35.22
C ILE A 509 -16.54 -19.71 36.04
N ASP A 510 -17.42 -20.67 36.29
CA ASP A 510 -17.11 -21.97 36.84
C ASP A 510 -16.84 -22.95 35.68
N PRO A 511 -15.59 -23.40 35.45
CA PRO A 511 -15.24 -24.29 34.35
C PRO A 511 -16.01 -25.62 34.36
N ASP A 512 -16.39 -26.12 35.56
CA ASP A 512 -17.09 -27.41 35.71
C ASP A 512 -18.57 -27.30 35.31
N GLN A 513 -19.14 -26.10 35.39
CA GLN A 513 -20.53 -25.82 35.01
C GLN A 513 -20.68 -25.33 33.54
N CYS A 514 -19.58 -25.23 32.79
CA CYS A 514 -19.64 -24.86 31.37
C CYS A 514 -20.38 -25.92 30.58
N THR A 515 -21.36 -25.50 29.79
CA THR A 515 -22.03 -26.35 28.79
C THR A 515 -21.06 -26.71 27.65
N LEU A 516 -21.47 -27.58 26.72
CA LEU A 516 -20.70 -27.84 25.51
C LEU A 516 -20.46 -26.56 24.71
N ALA A 517 -21.49 -25.73 24.55
CA ALA A 517 -21.42 -24.46 23.82
C ALA A 517 -20.52 -23.45 24.54
N ASP A 518 -20.62 -23.36 25.89
CA ASP A 518 -19.75 -22.46 26.68
C ASP A 518 -18.28 -22.84 26.55
N GLY A 519 -17.95 -24.13 26.70
CA GLY A 519 -16.58 -24.62 26.58
C GLY A 519 -16.02 -24.44 25.15
N TRP A 520 -16.87 -24.63 24.17
CA TRP A 520 -16.50 -24.39 22.75
C TRP A 520 -16.19 -22.91 22.47
N ILE A 521 -17.08 -22.00 22.85
CA ILE A 521 -16.89 -20.58 22.53
C ILE A 521 -15.71 -19.96 23.27
N LEU A 522 -15.47 -20.36 24.53
CA LEU A 522 -14.31 -19.94 25.32
C LEU A 522 -13.00 -20.40 24.70
N SER A 523 -12.92 -21.69 24.30
CA SER A 523 -11.75 -22.23 23.62
C SER A 523 -11.51 -21.54 22.26
N THR A 524 -12.57 -21.26 21.52
CA THR A 524 -12.51 -20.60 20.22
C THR A 524 -12.10 -19.12 20.37
N LEU A 525 -12.57 -18.44 21.42
CA LEU A 525 -12.15 -17.06 21.72
C LEU A 525 -10.64 -17.02 22.04
N ASN A 526 -10.15 -17.92 22.88
CA ASN A 526 -8.72 -18.01 23.20
C ASN A 526 -7.86 -18.16 21.92
N GLU A 527 -8.23 -19.09 21.05
CA GLU A 527 -7.53 -19.27 19.77
C GLU A 527 -7.62 -18.03 18.89
N THR A 528 -8.76 -17.34 18.89
CA THR A 528 -8.93 -16.10 18.11
C THR A 528 -8.06 -14.98 18.65
N ILE A 529 -8.00 -14.78 19.97
CA ILE A 529 -7.12 -13.79 20.62
C ILE A 529 -5.66 -14.08 20.24
N SER A 530 -5.22 -15.34 20.34
CA SER A 530 -3.87 -15.75 19.98
C SER A 530 -3.54 -15.42 18.52
N LYS A 531 -4.39 -15.85 17.60
CA LYS A 531 -4.22 -15.61 16.16
C LYS A 531 -4.18 -14.12 15.82
N VAL A 532 -5.12 -13.36 16.36
CA VAL A 532 -5.19 -11.90 16.10
C VAL A 532 -3.95 -11.21 16.65
N THR A 533 -3.52 -11.56 17.85
CA THR A 533 -2.29 -11.01 18.46
C THR A 533 -1.06 -11.31 17.60
N ASP A 534 -0.95 -12.53 17.10
CA ASP A 534 0.16 -12.91 16.22
C ASP A 534 0.12 -12.17 14.87
N TYR A 535 -1.04 -12.10 14.23
CA TYR A 535 -1.21 -11.32 12.99
C TYR A 535 -0.85 -9.84 13.19
N LEU A 536 -1.29 -9.20 14.28
CA LEU A 536 -0.97 -7.81 14.57
C LEU A 536 0.54 -7.60 14.81
N ARG A 537 1.23 -8.53 15.46
CA ARG A 537 2.70 -8.49 15.65
C ARG A 537 3.47 -8.56 14.33
N HIS A 538 2.88 -9.18 13.29
CA HIS A 538 3.48 -9.31 11.97
C HIS A 538 2.91 -8.30 10.96
N TYR A 539 2.08 -7.36 11.42
CA TYR A 539 1.40 -6.36 10.56
C TYR A 539 0.48 -6.96 9.50
N ASP A 540 -0.06 -8.16 9.76
CA ASP A 540 -1.02 -8.88 8.90
C ASP A 540 -2.46 -8.46 9.22
N TYR A 541 -2.77 -7.17 9.04
CA TYR A 541 -4.04 -6.56 9.45
C TYR A 541 -5.27 -7.19 8.81
N ASN A 542 -5.17 -7.62 7.55
CA ASN A 542 -6.26 -8.29 6.84
C ASN A 542 -6.61 -9.65 7.47
N PHE A 543 -5.62 -10.44 7.87
CA PHE A 543 -5.87 -11.72 8.54
C PHE A 543 -6.41 -11.51 9.94
N ALA A 544 -5.92 -10.51 10.67
CA ALA A 544 -6.46 -10.14 11.98
C ALA A 544 -7.94 -9.74 11.87
N ALA A 545 -8.28 -8.82 10.96
CA ALA A 545 -9.65 -8.37 10.72
C ALA A 545 -10.57 -9.53 10.30
N LYS A 546 -10.09 -10.42 9.41
CA LYS A 546 -10.85 -11.60 8.97
C LYS A 546 -11.10 -12.57 10.12
N ALA A 547 -10.11 -12.87 10.94
CA ALA A 547 -10.27 -13.78 12.10
C ALA A 547 -11.30 -13.24 13.09
N ILE A 548 -11.29 -11.94 13.39
CA ILE A 548 -12.28 -11.30 14.27
C ILE A 548 -13.68 -11.36 13.65
N TYR A 549 -13.80 -11.06 12.36
CA TYR A 549 -15.07 -11.11 11.63
C TYR A 549 -15.67 -12.52 11.67
N GLU A 550 -14.88 -13.56 11.35
CA GLU A 550 -15.31 -14.95 11.34
C GLU A 550 -15.73 -15.42 12.74
N PHE A 551 -14.96 -15.07 13.77
CA PHE A 551 -15.30 -15.38 15.13
C PHE A 551 -16.63 -14.74 15.53
N PHE A 552 -16.75 -13.42 15.37
CA PHE A 552 -17.93 -12.69 15.86
C PHE A 552 -19.18 -13.02 15.04
N TRP A 553 -19.10 -13.02 13.72
CA TRP A 553 -20.26 -13.27 12.87
C TRP A 553 -20.71 -14.72 12.91
N ASN A 554 -19.79 -15.65 12.59
CA ASN A 554 -20.16 -17.05 12.37
C ASN A 554 -20.22 -17.82 13.69
N GLN A 555 -19.26 -17.60 14.61
CA GLN A 555 -19.14 -18.45 15.80
C GLN A 555 -19.96 -17.88 16.96
N PHE A 556 -19.75 -16.62 17.32
CA PHE A 556 -20.48 -15.99 18.41
C PHE A 556 -21.96 -15.76 18.08
N CYS A 557 -22.27 -15.05 16.97
CA CYS A 557 -23.66 -14.71 16.65
C CYS A 557 -24.48 -15.89 16.14
N ASP A 558 -23.98 -16.64 15.14
CA ASP A 558 -24.81 -17.65 14.46
C ASP A 558 -24.94 -18.96 15.24
N TRP A 559 -23.95 -19.24 16.11
CA TRP A 559 -23.97 -20.48 16.88
C TRP A 559 -24.12 -20.26 18.39
N TYR A 560 -23.16 -19.53 19.01
CA TYR A 560 -23.17 -19.45 20.48
C TYR A 560 -24.40 -18.74 21.04
N LEU A 561 -24.74 -17.55 20.51
CA LEU A 561 -25.93 -16.83 20.99
C LEU A 561 -27.20 -17.66 20.83
N GLU A 562 -27.36 -18.37 19.74
CA GLU A 562 -28.51 -19.23 19.51
C GLU A 562 -28.53 -20.44 20.48
N SER A 563 -27.36 -21.03 20.74
CA SER A 563 -27.22 -22.15 21.70
C SER A 563 -27.44 -21.75 23.16
N ALA A 564 -27.10 -20.51 23.51
CA ALA A 564 -27.33 -19.99 24.85
C ALA A 564 -28.82 -19.73 25.15
N LYS A 565 -29.67 -19.47 24.15
CA LYS A 565 -31.09 -19.14 24.36
C LYS A 565 -31.87 -20.18 25.19
N PRO A 566 -31.81 -21.48 24.91
CA PRO A 566 -32.53 -22.47 25.74
C PRO A 566 -32.15 -22.42 27.20
N ILE A 567 -30.86 -22.12 27.51
CA ILE A 567 -30.37 -22.05 28.87
C ILE A 567 -30.76 -20.73 29.53
N LEU A 568 -30.59 -19.62 28.81
CA LEU A 568 -30.93 -18.27 29.30
C LEU A 568 -32.43 -18.10 29.62
N TYR A 569 -33.30 -18.75 28.84
CA TYR A 569 -34.74 -18.71 29.01
C TYR A 569 -35.29 -19.85 29.90
N GLY A 570 -34.46 -20.85 30.18
CA GLY A 570 -34.80 -21.95 31.09
C GLY A 570 -34.65 -21.59 32.57
N GLU A 571 -35.03 -22.54 33.44
CA GLU A 571 -34.92 -22.41 34.91
C GLU A 571 -33.72 -23.22 35.49
N GLY A 572 -32.81 -23.71 34.65
CA GLY A 572 -31.73 -24.59 35.08
C GLY A 572 -30.57 -23.88 35.78
N GLY A 573 -29.82 -24.63 36.61
CA GLY A 573 -28.69 -24.13 37.42
C GLY A 573 -27.51 -23.56 36.61
N GLN A 574 -27.39 -23.91 35.32
CA GLN A 574 -26.30 -23.44 34.45
C GLN A 574 -26.50 -22.01 33.94
N LYS A 575 -27.70 -21.40 34.12
CA LYS A 575 -28.05 -20.08 33.62
C LYS A 575 -27.08 -18.99 34.03
N GLN A 576 -26.67 -18.95 35.28
CA GLN A 576 -25.71 -17.93 35.76
C GLN A 576 -24.33 -18.10 35.17
N ASN A 577 -23.86 -19.36 35.02
CA ASN A 577 -22.57 -19.61 34.41
C ASN A 577 -22.56 -19.25 32.91
N THR A 578 -23.63 -19.58 32.16
CA THR A 578 -23.75 -19.17 30.74
C THR A 578 -23.83 -17.65 30.58
N ARG A 579 -24.47 -16.91 31.52
CA ARG A 579 -24.44 -15.43 31.58
C ARG A 579 -23.01 -14.90 31.79
N ALA A 580 -22.23 -15.54 32.69
CA ALA A 580 -20.84 -15.18 32.92
C ALA A 580 -20.00 -15.37 31.66
N VAL A 581 -20.15 -16.51 30.98
CA VAL A 581 -19.48 -16.80 29.71
C VAL A 581 -19.90 -15.80 28.64
N LEU A 582 -21.18 -15.51 28.50
CA LEU A 582 -21.72 -14.54 27.52
C LEU A 582 -21.11 -13.16 27.74
N SER A 583 -21.07 -12.70 29.00
CA SER A 583 -20.47 -11.40 29.36
C SER A 583 -18.97 -11.35 29.02
N TYR A 584 -18.24 -12.39 29.42
CA TYR A 584 -16.80 -12.50 29.19
C TYR A 584 -16.46 -12.52 27.70
N VAL A 585 -17.14 -13.36 26.91
CA VAL A 585 -16.89 -13.50 25.48
C VAL A 585 -17.21 -12.20 24.73
N LEU A 586 -18.32 -11.55 25.05
CA LEU A 586 -18.70 -10.28 24.42
C LEU A 586 -17.66 -9.20 24.72
N GLU A 587 -17.28 -9.04 25.98
CA GLU A 587 -16.34 -8.01 26.42
C GLU A 587 -14.97 -8.20 25.75
N ARG A 588 -14.41 -9.41 25.74
CA ARG A 588 -13.13 -9.70 25.09
C ARG A 588 -13.21 -9.53 23.56
N SER A 589 -14.33 -9.89 22.95
CA SER A 589 -14.57 -9.70 21.52
C SER A 589 -14.55 -8.21 21.13
N ILE A 590 -15.19 -7.36 21.93
CA ILE A 590 -15.21 -5.91 21.73
C ILE A 590 -13.79 -5.33 21.84
N ARG A 591 -12.97 -5.78 22.81
CA ARG A 591 -11.56 -5.34 22.95
C ARG A 591 -10.73 -5.70 21.73
N VAL A 592 -10.82 -6.95 21.27
CA VAL A 592 -10.06 -7.42 20.09
C VAL A 592 -10.47 -6.67 18.83
N LEU A 593 -11.74 -6.28 18.71
CA LEU A 593 -12.28 -5.55 17.56
C LEU A 593 -11.96 -4.05 17.60
N HIS A 594 -11.71 -3.47 18.78
CA HIS A 594 -11.58 -2.03 18.99
C HIS A 594 -10.56 -1.33 18.08
N PRO A 595 -9.36 -1.86 17.80
CA PRO A 595 -8.41 -1.20 16.89
C PRO A 595 -8.96 -0.98 15.48
N PHE A 596 -9.93 -1.80 15.06
CA PHE A 596 -10.53 -1.73 13.73
C PHE A 596 -11.81 -0.89 13.69
N MET A 597 -12.65 -0.98 14.73
CA MET A 597 -13.96 -0.34 14.81
C MET A 597 -14.13 0.41 16.15
N PRO A 598 -13.35 1.50 16.35
CA PRO A 598 -13.24 2.13 17.68
C PRO A 598 -14.52 2.75 18.20
N PHE A 599 -15.38 3.32 17.34
CA PHE A 599 -16.56 4.07 17.79
C PHE A 599 -17.64 3.14 18.36
N ILE A 600 -18.05 2.14 17.59
CA ILE A 600 -19.10 1.22 18.02
C ILE A 600 -18.65 0.37 19.21
N THR A 601 -17.40 -0.03 19.24
CA THR A 601 -16.87 -0.87 20.32
C THR A 601 -16.74 -0.08 21.63
N GLU A 602 -16.30 1.18 21.58
CA GLU A 602 -16.29 2.05 22.76
C GLU A 602 -17.72 2.25 23.30
N GLU A 603 -18.68 2.59 22.44
CA GLU A 603 -20.07 2.77 22.83
C GLU A 603 -20.67 1.53 23.49
N LEU A 604 -20.44 0.36 22.89
CA LEU A 604 -20.89 -0.90 23.45
C LEU A 604 -20.22 -1.21 24.79
N TRP A 605 -18.92 -1.00 24.90
CA TRP A 605 -18.14 -1.29 26.11
C TRP A 605 -18.56 -0.37 27.26
N GLN A 606 -18.81 0.92 26.99
CA GLN A 606 -19.30 1.85 28.02
C GLN A 606 -20.68 1.46 28.57
N ASN A 607 -21.50 0.84 27.75
CA ASN A 607 -22.84 0.39 28.14
C ASN A 607 -22.90 -1.06 28.71
N LEU A 608 -21.79 -1.82 28.67
CA LEU A 608 -21.76 -3.14 29.27
C LEU A 608 -21.93 -3.03 30.82
N PRO A 609 -22.83 -3.82 31.43
CA PRO A 609 -23.06 -3.81 32.85
C PRO A 609 -22.00 -4.66 33.60
N ILE A 610 -20.74 -4.27 33.46
CA ILE A 610 -19.60 -4.94 34.09
C ILE A 610 -18.68 -3.92 34.74
N GLN A 611 -17.87 -4.36 35.70
CA GLN A 611 -16.77 -3.55 36.22
C GLN A 611 -15.68 -3.39 35.14
N LYS A 612 -15.34 -2.15 34.82
CA LYS A 612 -14.37 -1.82 33.82
C LYS A 612 -12.95 -1.67 34.40
N GLU A 613 -11.95 -2.13 33.69
CA GLU A 613 -10.53 -2.03 34.09
C GLU A 613 -9.91 -0.67 33.74
N ALA A 614 -10.59 0.14 32.93
CA ALA A 614 -10.12 1.44 32.45
C ALA A 614 -11.32 2.36 32.17
N ASP A 615 -11.07 3.66 32.05
CA ASP A 615 -12.11 4.66 31.74
C ASP A 615 -12.58 4.61 30.28
N SER A 616 -11.70 4.18 29.39
CA SER A 616 -11.98 4.01 27.95
C SER A 616 -11.35 2.72 27.43
N LEU A 617 -12.00 2.13 26.44
CA LEU A 617 -11.54 0.88 25.82
C LEU A 617 -10.19 1.02 25.13
N ILE A 618 -9.88 2.20 24.58
CA ILE A 618 -8.60 2.48 23.90
C ILE A 618 -7.38 2.31 24.81
N VAL A 619 -7.53 2.52 26.13
CA VAL A 619 -6.46 2.36 27.12
C VAL A 619 -6.62 1.09 27.97
N ALA A 620 -7.65 0.28 27.69
CA ALA A 620 -7.84 -0.99 28.36
C ALA A 620 -6.76 -2.00 27.95
N PRO A 621 -6.30 -2.88 28.85
CA PRO A 621 -5.30 -3.91 28.53
C PRO A 621 -5.74 -4.81 27.38
N TRP A 622 -4.80 -5.13 26.49
CA TRP A 622 -5.06 -6.12 25.43
C TRP A 622 -5.41 -7.47 26.04
N PRO A 623 -6.46 -8.17 25.53
CA PRO A 623 -6.85 -9.44 26.08
C PRO A 623 -5.79 -10.53 25.85
N GLU A 624 -5.56 -11.33 26.89
CA GLU A 624 -4.63 -12.45 26.85
C GLU A 624 -5.41 -13.77 26.87
N GLU A 625 -4.77 -14.82 26.35
CA GLU A 625 -5.29 -16.17 26.42
C GLU A 625 -5.39 -16.62 27.89
N ARG A 626 -6.45 -17.37 28.22
CA ARG A 626 -6.71 -17.95 29.52
C ARG A 626 -6.66 -19.48 29.39
N PRO A 627 -5.56 -20.16 29.79
CA PRO A 627 -5.43 -21.61 29.65
C PRO A 627 -6.56 -22.38 30.35
N GLU A 628 -7.08 -21.84 31.46
CA GLU A 628 -8.22 -22.41 32.23
C GLU A 628 -9.51 -22.46 31.43
N TYR A 629 -9.62 -21.70 30.31
CA TYR A 629 -10.78 -21.68 29.44
C TYR A 629 -10.52 -22.44 28.11
N THR A 630 -9.60 -23.41 28.14
CA THR A 630 -9.34 -24.29 26.98
C THR A 630 -9.95 -25.66 27.22
N PHE A 631 -11.08 -25.94 26.58
CA PHE A 631 -11.88 -27.17 26.74
C PHE A 631 -11.85 -28.01 25.48
N SER A 632 -10.73 -28.65 25.19
CA SER A 632 -10.51 -29.37 23.91
C SER A 632 -11.58 -30.43 23.63
N GLU A 633 -12.02 -31.21 24.64
CA GLU A 633 -13.04 -32.23 24.45
C GLU A 633 -14.41 -31.62 24.13
N LYS A 634 -14.85 -30.59 24.90
CA LYS A 634 -16.12 -29.89 24.65
C LYS A 634 -16.10 -29.21 23.28
N ARG A 635 -14.99 -28.61 22.94
CA ARG A 635 -14.80 -27.97 21.64
C ARG A 635 -14.98 -28.95 20.49
N ASN A 636 -14.20 -30.03 20.47
CA ASN A 636 -14.27 -31.03 19.40
C ASN A 636 -15.70 -31.61 19.30
N ARG A 637 -16.33 -31.84 20.42
CA ARG A 637 -17.68 -32.39 20.47
C ARG A 637 -18.73 -31.42 19.92
N TYR A 638 -18.63 -30.14 20.28
CA TYR A 638 -19.55 -29.11 19.79
C TYR A 638 -19.34 -28.81 18.30
N GLU A 639 -18.11 -28.82 17.79
CA GLU A 639 -17.80 -28.69 16.36
C GLU A 639 -18.43 -29.83 15.55
N ALA A 640 -18.36 -31.07 16.03
CA ALA A 640 -19.06 -32.19 15.42
C ALA A 640 -20.58 -31.97 15.43
N LEU A 641 -21.15 -31.50 16.55
CA LEU A 641 -22.58 -31.17 16.67
C LEU A 641 -23.01 -30.07 15.69
N ILE A 642 -22.17 -29.07 15.44
CA ILE A 642 -22.42 -28.04 14.41
C ILE A 642 -22.57 -28.70 13.03
N GLU A 643 -21.70 -29.62 12.66
CA GLU A 643 -21.80 -30.31 11.37
C GLU A 643 -23.04 -31.19 11.26
N GLU A 644 -23.41 -31.85 12.35
CA GLU A 644 -24.65 -32.63 12.45
C GLU A 644 -25.90 -31.76 12.22
N ILE A 645 -25.98 -30.63 12.92
CA ILE A 645 -27.08 -29.67 12.78
C ILE A 645 -27.11 -29.06 11.38
N ARG A 646 -25.95 -28.78 10.82
CA ARG A 646 -25.83 -28.31 9.41
C ARG A 646 -26.39 -29.37 8.45
N GLY A 647 -26.05 -30.64 8.65
CA GLY A 647 -26.59 -31.75 7.85
C GLY A 647 -28.11 -31.80 7.91
N ILE A 648 -28.69 -31.70 9.10
CA ILE A 648 -30.14 -31.68 9.30
C ILE A 648 -30.80 -30.47 8.62
N ARG A 649 -30.23 -29.26 8.80
CA ARG A 649 -30.72 -28.02 8.17
C ARG A 649 -30.63 -28.08 6.64
N ASN A 650 -29.57 -28.67 6.10
CA ASN A 650 -29.38 -28.85 4.67
C ASN A 650 -30.45 -29.77 4.09
N LEU A 651 -30.82 -30.89 4.76
CA LEU A 651 -31.92 -31.75 4.32
C LEU A 651 -33.25 -31.02 4.36
N ARG A 652 -33.50 -30.19 5.40
CA ARG A 652 -34.72 -29.36 5.47
C ARG A 652 -34.83 -28.44 4.24
N ALA A 653 -33.74 -27.74 3.89
CA ALA A 653 -33.69 -26.86 2.73
C ALA A 653 -33.88 -27.65 1.40
N GLN A 654 -33.20 -28.78 1.28
CA GLN A 654 -33.23 -29.61 0.08
C GLN A 654 -34.62 -30.19 -0.21
N PHE A 655 -35.32 -30.61 0.84
CA PHE A 655 -36.69 -31.13 0.72
C PHE A 655 -37.76 -30.03 0.87
N GLN A 656 -37.34 -28.74 0.91
CA GLN A 656 -38.23 -27.59 0.98
C GLN A 656 -39.26 -27.69 2.15
N VAL A 657 -38.85 -28.32 3.27
CA VAL A 657 -39.69 -28.43 4.44
C VAL A 657 -39.85 -27.07 5.08
N PRO A 658 -41.08 -26.50 5.22
CA PRO A 658 -41.29 -25.18 5.79
C PRO A 658 -40.69 -25.04 7.18
N PRO A 659 -40.20 -23.86 7.57
CA PRO A 659 -39.66 -23.64 8.94
C PRO A 659 -40.68 -23.92 10.05
N SER A 660 -41.98 -23.76 9.81
CA SER A 660 -43.04 -24.07 10.74
C SER A 660 -43.28 -25.54 10.97
N GLN A 661 -42.89 -26.40 10.04
CA GLN A 661 -43.08 -27.85 10.14
C GLN A 661 -41.88 -28.49 10.82
N LYS A 662 -42.15 -29.19 11.94
CA LYS A 662 -41.14 -29.97 12.66
C LYS A 662 -41.12 -31.41 12.15
N PHE A 663 -39.96 -32.03 12.27
CA PHE A 663 -39.77 -33.48 11.95
C PHE A 663 -38.95 -34.09 13.10
N SER A 664 -38.89 -35.42 13.17
CA SER A 664 -38.09 -36.14 14.14
C SER A 664 -36.74 -36.55 13.59
N VAL A 665 -35.74 -36.66 14.43
CA VAL A 665 -34.38 -37.10 14.13
C VAL A 665 -34.11 -38.42 14.86
N ALA A 666 -33.49 -39.39 14.19
CA ALA A 666 -32.97 -40.58 14.81
C ALA A 666 -31.44 -40.62 14.76
N ILE A 667 -30.83 -41.01 15.86
CA ILE A 667 -29.37 -41.15 15.99
C ILE A 667 -29.03 -42.61 16.24
N ARG A 668 -28.14 -43.14 15.36
CA ARG A 668 -27.58 -44.47 15.49
C ARG A 668 -26.11 -44.35 15.90
N PHE A 669 -25.75 -44.95 17.03
CA PHE A 669 -24.36 -45.02 17.46
C PHE A 669 -23.70 -46.26 16.85
N LEU A 670 -22.44 -46.08 16.36
CA LEU A 670 -21.62 -47.12 15.73
C LEU A 670 -20.68 -47.80 16.76
N GLY A 671 -20.63 -47.30 18.00
CA GLY A 671 -19.85 -47.80 19.15
C GLY A 671 -20.64 -47.76 20.41
N GLN A 672 -19.99 -47.94 21.60
CA GLN A 672 -20.69 -47.80 22.89
C GLN A 672 -21.08 -46.33 23.12
N PRO A 673 -22.38 -46.04 23.43
CA PRO A 673 -22.81 -44.68 23.68
C PRO A 673 -22.21 -44.16 24.98
N GLY A 674 -21.58 -42.98 24.92
CA GLY A 674 -21.24 -42.21 26.11
C GLY A 674 -22.54 -41.67 26.74
N THR A 675 -22.91 -42.17 27.86
CA THR A 675 -24.23 -41.97 28.46
C THR A 675 -24.50 -40.58 29.09
N GLY A 676 -23.55 -39.64 29.07
CA GLY A 676 -23.70 -38.33 29.73
C GLY A 676 -23.94 -37.11 28.84
N LEU A 677 -23.59 -37.21 27.59
CA LEU A 677 -23.63 -36.06 26.63
C LEU A 677 -24.94 -35.96 25.81
N LEU A 678 -25.74 -37.00 25.77
CA LEU A 678 -26.89 -37.13 24.86
C LEU A 678 -28.03 -36.16 25.19
N GLU A 679 -28.24 -35.82 26.47
CA GLU A 679 -29.34 -34.96 26.88
C GLU A 679 -29.09 -33.48 26.48
N GLU A 680 -27.89 -33.01 26.70
CA GLU A 680 -27.47 -31.67 26.30
C GLU A 680 -27.47 -31.52 24.75
N GLU A 681 -26.91 -32.49 24.04
CA GLU A 681 -26.90 -32.53 22.57
C GLU A 681 -28.30 -32.56 21.98
N THR A 682 -29.18 -33.34 22.58
CA THR A 682 -30.61 -33.43 22.20
C THR A 682 -31.26 -32.05 22.27
N THR A 683 -30.98 -31.29 23.30
CA THR A 683 -31.48 -29.92 23.49
C THR A 683 -31.04 -28.99 22.37
N TYR A 684 -29.75 -29.03 22.03
CA TYR A 684 -29.21 -28.21 20.92
C TYR A 684 -29.78 -28.63 19.56
N ILE A 685 -29.83 -29.94 19.24
CA ILE A 685 -30.41 -30.43 17.99
C ILE A 685 -31.89 -29.99 17.87
N ARG A 686 -32.67 -30.18 18.91
CA ARG A 686 -34.11 -29.79 18.92
C ARG A 686 -34.29 -28.32 18.68
N PHE A 687 -33.52 -27.47 19.38
CA PHE A 687 -33.66 -26.03 19.27
C PHE A 687 -33.09 -25.46 17.96
N LEU A 688 -31.85 -25.80 17.66
CA LEU A 688 -31.13 -25.20 16.54
C LEU A 688 -31.58 -25.74 15.18
N ALA A 689 -32.00 -27.02 15.08
CA ALA A 689 -32.52 -27.61 13.86
C ALA A 689 -34.04 -27.58 13.73
N ASN A 690 -34.73 -27.00 14.75
CA ASN A 690 -36.19 -26.96 14.85
C ASN A 690 -36.83 -28.37 14.70
N VAL A 691 -36.37 -29.30 15.53
CA VAL A 691 -36.75 -30.71 15.52
C VAL A 691 -37.74 -30.97 16.66
N GLU A 692 -38.75 -31.85 16.42
CA GLU A 692 -39.75 -32.20 17.40
C GLU A 692 -39.20 -33.16 18.42
N ALA A 693 -38.56 -34.23 17.97
CA ALA A 693 -38.01 -35.30 18.80
C ALA A 693 -36.66 -35.79 18.27
N VAL A 694 -35.78 -36.20 19.22
CA VAL A 694 -34.54 -36.91 18.93
C VAL A 694 -34.63 -38.26 19.62
N THR A 695 -34.43 -39.35 18.84
CA THR A 695 -34.51 -40.73 19.33
C THR A 695 -33.23 -41.49 19.01
N VAL A 696 -32.85 -42.44 19.89
CA VAL A 696 -31.74 -43.35 19.64
C VAL A 696 -32.28 -44.61 19.05
N VAL A 697 -31.65 -45.11 17.96
CA VAL A 697 -32.08 -46.29 17.23
C VAL A 697 -30.91 -47.24 16.93
N ASP A 698 -31.21 -48.54 16.85
CA ASP A 698 -30.22 -49.58 16.51
C ASP A 698 -30.06 -49.73 14.97
N GLN A 699 -31.06 -49.31 14.22
CA GLN A 699 -31.10 -49.46 12.77
C GLN A 699 -31.69 -48.18 12.13
N LYS A 700 -31.36 -47.93 10.86
CA LYS A 700 -31.93 -46.84 10.10
C LYS A 700 -33.46 -46.93 10.02
N PRO A 701 -34.21 -45.91 10.41
CA PRO A 701 -35.67 -45.92 10.28
C PRO A 701 -36.12 -45.92 8.80
N GLY A 702 -37.26 -46.57 8.55
CA GLY A 702 -37.92 -46.46 7.25
C GLY A 702 -38.35 -45.01 6.96
N LYS A 703 -38.44 -44.64 5.69
CA LYS A 703 -38.81 -43.29 5.21
C LYS A 703 -37.97 -42.17 5.92
N SER A 704 -36.67 -42.41 6.01
CA SER A 704 -35.69 -41.44 6.58
C SER A 704 -34.54 -41.16 5.59
N ALA A 705 -34.00 -39.94 5.65
CA ALA A 705 -32.82 -39.51 4.90
C ALA A 705 -31.62 -39.32 5.83
N THR A 706 -30.44 -39.69 5.37
CA THR A 706 -29.20 -39.57 6.12
C THR A 706 -28.68 -38.11 6.09
N ALA A 707 -28.62 -37.48 7.27
CA ALA A 707 -28.16 -36.10 7.45
C ALA A 707 -26.66 -35.99 7.68
N TYR A 708 -26.09 -36.93 8.43
CA TYR A 708 -24.71 -36.93 8.84
C TYR A 708 -24.21 -38.36 9.10
N VAL A 709 -22.93 -38.60 8.82
CA VAL A 709 -22.27 -39.88 9.09
C VAL A 709 -20.81 -39.60 9.46
N ASP A 710 -20.37 -40.14 10.61
CA ASP A 710 -18.96 -40.23 10.94
C ASP A 710 -18.59 -41.63 11.49
N SER A 711 -17.42 -41.74 12.11
CA SER A 711 -16.98 -43.04 12.68
C SER A 711 -17.71 -43.41 13.96
N ALA A 712 -18.41 -42.50 14.63
CA ALA A 712 -19.08 -42.70 15.90
C ALA A 712 -20.58 -42.87 15.76
N ARG A 713 -21.22 -42.16 14.81
CA ARG A 713 -22.67 -42.15 14.69
C ARG A 713 -23.19 -41.78 13.29
N GLU A 714 -24.44 -42.15 13.08
CA GLU A 714 -25.24 -41.78 11.90
C GLU A 714 -26.49 -41.03 12.37
N ILE A 715 -26.81 -39.94 11.66
CA ILE A 715 -28.01 -39.13 11.97
C ILE A 715 -28.98 -39.17 10.78
N TYR A 716 -30.21 -39.47 11.10
CA TYR A 716 -31.29 -39.61 10.13
C TYR A 716 -32.42 -38.62 10.42
N VAL A 717 -32.90 -37.97 9.38
CA VAL A 717 -34.15 -37.17 9.44
C VAL A 717 -35.30 -38.07 9.02
N ILE A 718 -36.30 -38.22 9.88
CA ILE A 718 -37.51 -39.02 9.61
C ILE A 718 -38.48 -38.13 8.86
N LEU A 719 -38.64 -38.37 7.59
CA LEU A 719 -39.48 -37.56 6.69
C LEU A 719 -40.91 -38.10 6.55
N GLY A 720 -41.10 -39.40 6.82
CA GLY A 720 -42.45 -40.08 6.80
C GLY A 720 -43.19 -39.81 5.51
N GLU A 721 -44.43 -39.34 5.61
CA GLU A 721 -45.30 -38.98 4.49
C GLU A 721 -45.18 -37.49 4.07
N THR A 722 -44.22 -36.77 4.65
CA THR A 722 -44.02 -35.34 4.42
C THR A 722 -43.55 -35.02 2.98
N ILE A 723 -42.96 -36.01 2.32
CA ILE A 723 -42.45 -35.93 0.97
C ILE A 723 -42.99 -37.09 0.07
N ASP A 724 -43.14 -36.82 -1.21
CA ASP A 724 -43.37 -37.87 -2.18
C ASP A 724 -42.01 -38.53 -2.59
N TRP A 725 -41.76 -39.72 -2.02
CA TRP A 725 -40.52 -40.48 -2.19
C TRP A 725 -40.21 -40.84 -3.64
N VAL A 726 -41.23 -41.06 -4.48
CA VAL A 726 -41.06 -41.42 -5.90
C VAL A 726 -40.71 -40.22 -6.74
N GLU A 727 -41.37 -39.10 -6.50
CA GLU A 727 -41.09 -37.85 -7.23
C GLU A 727 -39.73 -37.30 -6.82
N GLU A 728 -39.41 -37.30 -5.51
CA GLU A 728 -38.15 -36.81 -5.01
C GLU A 728 -36.95 -37.67 -5.49
N ARG A 729 -37.10 -38.97 -5.58
CA ARG A 729 -36.07 -39.82 -6.17
C ARG A 729 -35.77 -39.41 -7.61
N LYS A 730 -36.78 -39.18 -8.43
CA LYS A 730 -36.63 -38.73 -9.83
C LYS A 730 -35.94 -37.38 -9.89
N ARG A 731 -36.26 -36.46 -8.95
CA ARG A 731 -35.62 -35.16 -8.84
C ARG A 731 -34.13 -35.29 -8.52
N LEU A 732 -33.79 -36.12 -7.53
CA LEU A 732 -32.41 -36.39 -7.13
C LEU A 732 -31.60 -37.05 -8.26
N GLU A 733 -32.16 -38.02 -8.99
CA GLU A 733 -31.49 -38.62 -10.14
C GLU A 733 -31.16 -37.57 -11.21
N LYS A 734 -32.08 -36.68 -11.52
CA LYS A 734 -31.88 -35.57 -12.47
C LYS A 734 -30.82 -34.57 -12.01
N GLU A 735 -30.82 -34.27 -10.72
CA GLU A 735 -29.83 -33.35 -10.11
C GLU A 735 -28.41 -33.95 -10.09
N ILE A 736 -28.32 -35.28 -9.82
CA ILE A 736 -27.07 -36.03 -9.93
C ILE A 736 -26.52 -35.98 -11.34
N ASP A 737 -27.34 -36.22 -12.33
CA ASP A 737 -26.91 -36.21 -13.73
C ASP A 737 -26.43 -34.82 -14.15
N LYS A 738 -27.11 -33.74 -13.71
CA LYS A 738 -26.70 -32.37 -13.95
C LYS A 738 -25.34 -32.09 -13.28
N THR A 739 -25.20 -32.45 -12.00
CA THR A 739 -23.96 -32.21 -11.24
C THR A 739 -22.77 -32.99 -11.82
N ARG A 740 -23.00 -34.19 -12.35
CA ARG A 740 -21.96 -34.95 -13.07
C ARG A 740 -21.49 -34.25 -14.34
N VAL A 741 -22.41 -33.66 -15.09
CA VAL A 741 -22.07 -32.86 -16.29
C VAL A 741 -21.26 -31.64 -15.89
N ASP A 742 -21.65 -30.91 -14.83
CA ASP A 742 -20.94 -29.72 -14.32
C ASP A 742 -19.52 -30.08 -13.84
N LEU A 743 -19.39 -31.21 -13.11
CA LEU A 743 -18.09 -31.73 -12.66
C LEU A 743 -17.21 -32.08 -13.85
N GLN A 744 -17.78 -32.83 -14.84
CA GLN A 744 -17.04 -33.22 -16.03
C GLN A 744 -16.57 -32.01 -16.85
N HIS A 745 -17.38 -30.95 -16.95
CA HIS A 745 -17.00 -29.69 -17.59
C HIS A 745 -15.83 -28.99 -16.85
N ALA A 746 -15.88 -28.92 -15.52
CA ALA A 746 -14.82 -28.32 -14.72
C ALA A 746 -13.51 -29.13 -14.81
N GLU A 747 -13.59 -30.48 -14.71
CA GLU A 747 -12.44 -31.37 -14.86
C GLU A 747 -11.84 -31.34 -16.27
N THR A 748 -12.69 -31.25 -17.32
CA THR A 748 -12.23 -31.11 -18.70
C THR A 748 -11.44 -29.80 -18.90
N LYS A 749 -11.89 -28.71 -18.30
CA LYS A 749 -11.13 -27.43 -18.31
C LYS A 749 -9.80 -27.58 -17.60
N LEU A 750 -9.76 -28.18 -16.42
CA LEU A 750 -8.56 -28.37 -15.62
C LEU A 750 -7.57 -29.37 -16.26
N SER A 751 -8.04 -30.33 -17.03
CA SER A 751 -7.21 -31.29 -17.78
C SER A 751 -6.68 -30.75 -19.10
N ASN A 752 -7.15 -29.60 -19.57
CA ASN A 752 -6.70 -28.98 -20.81
C ASN A 752 -5.36 -28.26 -20.63
N PRO A 753 -4.24 -28.74 -21.22
CA PRO A 753 -2.93 -28.11 -21.05
C PRO A 753 -2.87 -26.65 -21.53
N LYS A 754 -3.64 -26.30 -22.56
CA LYS A 754 -3.69 -24.91 -23.08
C LYS A 754 -4.41 -23.98 -22.13
N PHE A 755 -5.46 -24.46 -21.47
CA PHE A 755 -6.14 -23.68 -20.43
C PHE A 755 -5.23 -23.45 -19.22
N MET A 756 -4.57 -24.50 -18.73
CA MET A 756 -3.66 -24.44 -17.58
C MET A 756 -2.43 -23.54 -17.82
N ALA A 757 -1.96 -23.45 -19.06
CA ALA A 757 -0.81 -22.63 -19.43
C ALA A 757 -1.14 -21.16 -19.71
N ASN A 758 -2.36 -20.86 -20.17
CA ASN A 758 -2.70 -19.52 -20.67
C ASN A 758 -3.76 -18.78 -19.83
N ALA A 759 -4.49 -19.48 -18.94
CA ALA A 759 -5.48 -18.82 -18.08
C ALA A 759 -4.81 -18.16 -16.88
N GLU A 760 -5.37 -17.04 -16.44
CA GLU A 760 -4.95 -16.37 -15.21
C GLU A 760 -5.12 -17.30 -14.00
N ALA A 761 -4.20 -17.21 -13.04
CA ALA A 761 -4.19 -18.10 -11.86
C ALA A 761 -5.52 -18.09 -11.09
N GLU A 762 -6.19 -16.95 -11.05
CA GLU A 762 -7.51 -16.77 -10.41
C GLU A 762 -8.61 -17.60 -11.12
N VAL A 763 -8.60 -17.63 -12.45
CA VAL A 763 -9.57 -18.41 -13.26
C VAL A 763 -9.33 -19.91 -13.12
N VAL A 764 -8.08 -20.33 -13.00
CA VAL A 764 -7.73 -21.74 -12.73
C VAL A 764 -8.20 -22.15 -11.34
N GLU A 765 -7.99 -21.29 -10.33
CA GLU A 765 -8.42 -21.57 -8.97
C GLU A 765 -9.96 -21.60 -8.84
N GLU A 766 -10.66 -20.70 -9.53
CA GLU A 766 -12.13 -20.75 -9.61
C GLU A 766 -12.63 -22.08 -10.23
N ALA A 767 -11.96 -22.57 -11.27
CA ALA A 767 -12.30 -23.86 -11.88
C ALA A 767 -12.04 -25.03 -10.93
N ARG A 768 -10.95 -24.98 -10.12
CA ARG A 768 -10.67 -25.99 -9.09
C ARG A 768 -11.73 -25.98 -7.99
N MET A 769 -12.09 -24.83 -7.49
CA MET A 769 -13.14 -24.68 -6.48
C MET A 769 -14.48 -25.23 -6.98
N LYS A 770 -14.88 -24.92 -8.22
CA LYS A 770 -16.08 -25.46 -8.84
C LYS A 770 -16.05 -26.99 -8.97
N ALA A 771 -14.93 -27.55 -9.36
CA ALA A 771 -14.77 -29.01 -9.46
C ALA A 771 -14.88 -29.69 -8.08
N GLU A 772 -14.24 -29.10 -7.05
CA GLU A 772 -14.29 -29.64 -5.68
C GLU A 772 -15.70 -29.54 -5.08
N GLU A 773 -16.38 -28.41 -5.26
CA GLU A 773 -17.76 -28.21 -4.82
C GLU A 773 -18.73 -29.17 -5.51
N ALA A 774 -18.62 -29.34 -6.84
CA ALA A 774 -19.42 -30.29 -7.60
C ALA A 774 -19.16 -31.71 -7.13
N ARG A 775 -17.91 -32.09 -6.81
CA ARG A 775 -17.56 -33.44 -6.31
C ARG A 775 -18.16 -33.71 -4.92
N LYS A 776 -18.09 -32.70 -4.01
CA LYS A 776 -18.72 -32.78 -2.68
C LYS A 776 -20.24 -32.90 -2.81
N THR A 777 -20.86 -32.10 -3.67
CA THR A 777 -22.30 -32.13 -3.94
C THR A 777 -22.73 -33.46 -4.51
N LEU A 778 -22.01 -34.01 -5.49
CA LEU A 778 -22.31 -35.32 -6.12
C LEU A 778 -22.28 -36.44 -5.08
N LYS A 779 -21.22 -36.50 -4.25
CA LYS A 779 -21.09 -37.49 -3.17
C LYS A 779 -22.28 -37.45 -2.21
N ARG A 780 -22.69 -36.24 -1.81
CA ARG A 780 -23.87 -36.03 -0.96
C ARG A 780 -25.17 -36.49 -1.61
N LEU A 781 -25.41 -36.13 -2.88
CA LEU A 781 -26.61 -36.50 -3.60
C LEU A 781 -26.70 -38.03 -3.84
N GLU A 782 -25.57 -38.68 -4.13
CA GLU A 782 -25.50 -40.13 -4.30
C GLU A 782 -25.77 -40.88 -2.99
N LEU A 783 -25.29 -40.32 -1.84
CA LEU A 783 -25.63 -40.89 -0.53
C LEU A 783 -27.15 -40.80 -0.25
N LEU A 784 -27.74 -39.63 -0.54
CA LEU A 784 -29.18 -39.43 -0.38
C LEU A 784 -29.97 -40.36 -1.30
N LEU A 785 -29.58 -40.53 -2.58
CA LEU A 785 -30.25 -41.39 -3.51
C LEU A 785 -30.29 -42.87 -3.04
N LYS A 786 -29.24 -43.31 -2.29
CA LYS A 786 -29.27 -44.66 -1.66
C LYS A 786 -30.41 -44.79 -0.67
N ASP A 787 -30.69 -43.74 0.11
CA ASP A 787 -31.79 -43.71 1.07
C ASP A 787 -33.15 -43.85 0.39
N PHE A 788 -33.30 -43.21 -0.76
CA PHE A 788 -34.52 -43.25 -1.57
C PHE A 788 -34.71 -44.52 -2.39
N ARG A 789 -33.66 -45.33 -2.61
CA ARG A 789 -33.74 -46.64 -3.26
C ARG A 789 -34.08 -47.76 -2.27
N ALA A 790 -33.88 -47.52 -0.98
CA ALA A 790 -34.16 -48.50 0.07
C ALA A 790 -35.59 -48.44 0.59
N VAL A 791 -36.36 -47.43 0.18
CA VAL A 791 -37.79 -47.28 0.47
C VAL A 791 -38.63 -47.70 -0.79
#